data_9ce07bcc2e3853fab2a64c0d19318781
#
_entry.id   9ce07bcc2e3853fab2a64c0d19318781
#
_cell.length_a   1.000
_cell.length_b   1.000
_cell.length_c   1.000
_cell.angle_alpha   90.00
_cell.angle_beta   90.00
_cell.angle_gamma   90.00
#
_symmetry.space_group_name_H-M   'P 1'
#
loop_
_entity.id
_entity.type
_entity.pdbx_description
1 polymer ?
#
loop_
_entity_poly.entity_id
_entity_poly.type
_entity_poly.pdbx_seq_one_letter_code
_entity_poly.pdbx_strand_id
1 'polypeptide(L)'
;MVKISIIMPVYNDGEYLKKSIGSVIKQTLKDIEIICVNDGSTDNSLDVLNNLSKKYDFIKVFSQENQGSGKARNYAIDEANGEYIGFLDADDFFIDEDALERLYEVANENNADMVSGNIKLVDGEGNYHPFNDMDYYDEDSEIKPEEYGIPWAFYKSIYKKDFLIENGIYFPDLIRGQDPVFLAEVLSKLDSIFTVNTDVYAYYYIDGADKCNTFEKRHAHIEHFKYIFNYFSDPKFEKVKEQFKYKMFIFIDMMGLEGAEDTLSSIRDVFGNDSSFVKECENFYYGKFFDNKEALNKLDLIGNPKISVIIPVYNAAPFLEEAFESVLSQNFDDIELVCVNDGSKDNSLEILNDFASRDSRVKVINQENGGCGAARNRALDDAVGDYIYFFDPDDYILPRTFERLYKNATRNWSDLVMFKIARFKDNGPIDYTNPGFAFETVFDNVNFNSFAFDYHDVKPFVMNRSFAPWTKLYKREFLDQYGDFRFPTSIAYDDAPFHIQSMLRASRISYIPEFFYHYRFNPKGIINTSSNGMDIFRICDIVESFLKGNGFYFEFIEEFKLFKITQIFNYLLTTNTEEYFQKAKNEFSRLPLGHKNKIPTSLRKKYDLVLESESFEDYKEKQYQITIKELKAKNKKLTKKYNAMKKQNKKLKKDKAKAKKLNRTIVSSNSWKYTKPLRKFVNYLRK
;
A
#
# COMPACT_ATOMS: atom_id res chain seq x y z
N MET A 1 3.88 -17.10 48.28
CA MET A 1 3.88 -15.73 47.71
C MET A 1 3.03 -15.78 46.46
N VAL A 2 2.12 -14.87 46.29
CA VAL A 2 1.27 -14.86 45.07
C VAL A 2 2.14 -14.51 43.87
N LYS A 3 2.11 -15.35 42.84
CA LYS A 3 2.88 -15.15 41.61
C LYS A 3 2.16 -14.26 40.61
N ILE A 4 0.86 -14.54 40.37
CA ILE A 4 0.05 -13.74 39.44
C ILE A 4 -1.27 -13.36 40.15
N SER A 5 -1.61 -12.07 40.08
CA SER A 5 -2.96 -11.57 40.42
C SER A 5 -3.76 -11.43 39.11
N ILE A 6 -4.84 -12.19 38.96
CA ILE A 6 -5.79 -12.07 37.87
C ILE A 6 -6.84 -11.02 38.20
N ILE A 7 -6.88 -9.94 37.45
CA ILE A 7 -7.84 -8.85 37.63
C ILE A 7 -9.06 -9.07 36.75
N MET A 8 -10.25 -9.03 37.35
CA MET A 8 -11.52 -9.27 36.66
C MET A 8 -12.54 -8.17 37.01
N PRO A 9 -12.77 -7.19 36.12
CA PRO A 9 -13.90 -6.28 36.26
C PRO A 9 -15.18 -7.02 35.91
N VAL A 10 -16.28 -6.77 36.65
CA VAL A 10 -17.56 -7.47 36.49
C VAL A 10 -18.70 -6.48 36.49
N TYR A 11 -19.51 -6.47 35.42
CA TYR A 11 -20.72 -5.68 35.31
C TYR A 11 -21.82 -6.40 34.53
N ASN A 12 -22.81 -7.00 35.24
CA ASN A 12 -23.93 -7.75 34.67
C ASN A 12 -23.52 -8.99 33.84
N ASP A 13 -22.53 -9.76 34.34
CA ASP A 13 -21.94 -10.93 33.65
C ASP A 13 -22.20 -12.24 34.41
N GLY A 14 -23.22 -12.29 35.24
CA GLY A 14 -23.50 -13.43 36.16
C GLY A 14 -23.56 -14.80 35.48
N GLU A 15 -23.96 -14.87 34.22
CA GLU A 15 -24.04 -16.11 33.44
C GLU A 15 -22.66 -16.63 32.99
N TYR A 16 -21.69 -15.74 32.78
CA TYR A 16 -20.36 -16.08 32.25
C TYR A 16 -19.34 -16.41 33.33
N LEU A 17 -19.48 -15.81 34.53
CA LEU A 17 -18.52 -15.90 35.65
C LEU A 17 -18.07 -17.31 35.99
N LYS A 18 -18.97 -18.31 35.91
CA LYS A 18 -18.61 -19.70 36.22
C LYS A 18 -17.61 -20.29 35.21
N LYS A 19 -17.73 -19.92 33.95
CA LYS A 19 -16.82 -20.36 32.87
C LYS A 19 -15.50 -19.63 33.00
N SER A 20 -15.54 -18.32 33.14
CA SER A 20 -14.38 -17.45 33.24
C SER A 20 -13.50 -17.80 34.45
N ILE A 21 -14.03 -17.72 35.65
CA ILE A 21 -13.34 -18.10 36.90
C ILE A 21 -12.95 -19.59 36.89
N GLY A 22 -13.79 -20.46 36.30
CA GLY A 22 -13.48 -21.88 36.11
C GLY A 22 -12.23 -22.16 35.30
N SER A 23 -11.93 -21.32 34.32
CA SER A 23 -10.69 -21.42 33.51
C SER A 23 -9.45 -21.10 34.33
N VAL A 24 -9.54 -20.14 35.26
CA VAL A 24 -8.45 -19.81 36.20
C VAL A 24 -8.23 -20.93 37.25
N ILE A 25 -9.32 -21.49 37.81
CA ILE A 25 -9.24 -22.59 38.77
C ILE A 25 -8.54 -23.82 38.20
N LYS A 26 -8.70 -24.06 36.89
CA LYS A 26 -8.08 -25.19 36.19
C LYS A 26 -6.59 -25.00 35.90
N GLN A 27 -6.07 -23.78 35.97
CA GLN A 27 -4.67 -23.52 35.66
C GLN A 27 -3.73 -24.40 36.52
N THR A 28 -2.64 -24.83 35.92
CA THR A 28 -1.61 -25.63 36.60
C THR A 28 -0.86 -24.82 37.65
N LEU A 29 -0.61 -23.53 37.40
CA LEU A 29 -0.09 -22.58 38.38
C LEU A 29 -1.06 -22.38 39.53
N LYS A 30 -0.63 -22.66 40.79
CA LYS A 30 -1.50 -22.58 41.98
C LYS A 30 -1.28 -21.35 42.85
N ASP A 31 -0.12 -20.73 42.77
CA ASP A 31 0.20 -19.49 43.51
C ASP A 31 -0.40 -18.26 42.85
N ILE A 32 -1.71 -18.27 42.67
CA ILE A 32 -2.50 -17.19 42.03
C ILE A 32 -3.57 -16.65 42.94
N GLU A 33 -4.02 -15.43 42.75
CA GLU A 33 -5.25 -14.87 43.28
C GLU A 33 -6.10 -14.28 42.16
N ILE A 34 -7.42 -14.24 42.37
CA ILE A 34 -8.36 -13.56 41.48
C ILE A 34 -8.94 -12.37 42.23
N ILE A 35 -8.84 -11.17 41.67
CA ILE A 35 -9.42 -9.95 42.23
C ILE A 35 -10.60 -9.55 41.35
N CYS A 36 -11.81 -9.86 41.79
CA CYS A 36 -13.04 -9.51 41.12
C CYS A 36 -13.54 -8.17 41.67
N VAL A 37 -13.76 -7.19 40.79
CA VAL A 37 -14.38 -5.91 41.15
C VAL A 37 -15.75 -5.82 40.51
N ASN A 38 -16.81 -5.99 41.33
CA ASN A 38 -18.18 -5.76 40.91
C ASN A 38 -18.42 -4.24 40.74
N ASP A 39 -18.61 -3.79 39.53
CA ASP A 39 -18.78 -2.38 39.16
C ASP A 39 -20.26 -1.99 39.12
N GLY A 40 -20.97 -2.24 40.23
CA GLY A 40 -22.38 -1.87 40.40
C GLY A 40 -23.37 -2.73 39.60
N SER A 41 -23.12 -4.05 39.47
CA SER A 41 -24.03 -4.95 38.75
C SER A 41 -25.44 -4.95 39.36
N THR A 42 -26.44 -5.05 38.51
CA THR A 42 -27.86 -5.10 38.85
C THR A 42 -28.47 -6.50 38.70
N ASP A 43 -27.70 -7.44 38.13
CA ASP A 43 -28.06 -8.85 38.00
C ASP A 43 -27.54 -9.70 39.18
N ASN A 44 -27.46 -11.03 39.02
CA ASN A 44 -26.96 -11.95 40.01
C ASN A 44 -25.44 -12.08 40.10
N SER A 45 -24.65 -11.22 39.39
CA SER A 45 -23.19 -11.30 39.34
C SER A 45 -22.55 -11.31 40.74
N LEU A 46 -22.94 -10.36 41.60
CA LEU A 46 -22.40 -10.26 42.97
C LEU A 46 -22.67 -11.50 43.80
N ASP A 47 -23.88 -12.10 43.69
CA ASP A 47 -24.23 -13.33 44.40
C ASP A 47 -23.35 -14.50 43.92
N VAL A 48 -23.10 -14.61 42.62
CA VAL A 48 -22.23 -15.64 42.05
C VAL A 48 -20.79 -15.47 42.57
N LEU A 49 -20.26 -14.25 42.57
CA LEU A 49 -18.93 -13.93 43.09
C LEU A 49 -18.79 -14.27 44.57
N ASN A 50 -19.75 -13.84 45.41
CA ASN A 50 -19.76 -14.13 46.83
C ASN A 50 -19.86 -15.63 47.16
N ASN A 51 -20.55 -16.41 46.35
CA ASN A 51 -20.59 -17.86 46.48
C ASN A 51 -19.28 -18.53 46.11
N LEU A 52 -18.58 -18.02 45.07
CA LEU A 52 -17.29 -18.52 44.66
C LEU A 52 -16.18 -18.16 45.67
N SER A 53 -16.17 -16.94 46.20
CA SER A 53 -15.18 -16.51 47.20
C SER A 53 -15.30 -17.28 48.54
N LYS A 54 -16.50 -17.72 48.93
CA LYS A 54 -16.67 -18.62 50.08
C LYS A 54 -16.11 -20.03 49.86
N LYS A 55 -15.99 -20.43 48.59
CA LYS A 55 -15.51 -21.78 48.22
C LYS A 55 -14.01 -21.80 47.95
N TYR A 56 -13.44 -20.68 47.52
CA TYR A 56 -12.04 -20.57 47.08
C TYR A 56 -11.40 -19.34 47.73
N ASP A 57 -10.49 -19.54 48.68
CA ASP A 57 -9.87 -18.48 49.50
C ASP A 57 -8.99 -17.50 48.67
N PHE A 58 -8.58 -17.90 47.46
CA PHE A 58 -7.80 -17.07 46.58
C PHE A 58 -8.64 -16.13 45.70
N ILE A 59 -9.97 -16.16 45.81
CA ILE A 59 -10.89 -15.23 45.15
C ILE A 59 -11.27 -14.12 46.11
N LYS A 60 -10.86 -12.90 45.75
CA LYS A 60 -11.21 -11.67 46.46
C LYS A 60 -12.30 -10.93 45.69
N VAL A 61 -13.32 -10.44 46.39
CA VAL A 61 -14.44 -9.71 45.79
C VAL A 61 -14.54 -8.33 46.41
N PHE A 62 -14.48 -7.33 45.57
CA PHE A 62 -14.72 -5.93 45.91
C PHE A 62 -15.94 -5.41 45.16
N SER A 63 -16.58 -4.35 45.68
CA SER A 63 -17.70 -3.71 44.99
C SER A 63 -17.59 -2.21 45.05
N GLN A 64 -17.94 -1.56 43.96
CA GLN A 64 -18.00 -0.11 43.82
C GLN A 64 -19.31 0.29 43.10
N GLU A 65 -19.65 1.58 43.12
CA GLU A 65 -20.64 2.13 42.22
C GLU A 65 -20.11 2.05 40.78
N ASN A 66 -20.97 1.91 39.75
CA ASN A 66 -20.53 1.81 38.36
C ASN A 66 -19.72 3.02 37.93
N GLN A 67 -18.45 2.80 37.64
CA GLN A 67 -17.48 3.79 37.16
C GLN A 67 -16.75 3.34 35.89
N GLY A 68 -17.09 2.18 35.35
CA GLY A 68 -16.51 1.59 34.15
C GLY A 68 -15.34 0.64 34.42
N SER A 69 -15.10 -0.26 33.47
CA SER A 69 -14.12 -1.35 33.60
C SER A 69 -12.69 -0.86 33.87
N GLY A 70 -12.29 0.29 33.31
CA GLY A 70 -10.94 0.87 33.55
C GLY A 70 -10.71 1.21 35.01
N LYS A 71 -11.66 1.88 35.66
CA LYS A 71 -11.54 2.21 37.09
C LYS A 71 -11.60 0.97 37.96
N ALA A 72 -12.44 0.00 37.61
CA ALA A 72 -12.47 -1.29 38.28
C ALA A 72 -11.14 -2.04 38.20
N ARG A 73 -10.49 -2.04 37.03
CA ARG A 73 -9.16 -2.63 36.84
C ARG A 73 -8.09 -1.85 37.64
N ASN A 74 -8.12 -0.52 37.64
CA ASN A 74 -7.18 0.30 38.40
C ASN A 74 -7.27 0.02 39.90
N TYR A 75 -8.48 -0.03 40.44
CA TYR A 75 -8.70 -0.43 41.83
C TYR A 75 -8.09 -1.80 42.15
N ALA A 76 -8.30 -2.77 41.26
CA ALA A 76 -7.75 -4.12 41.43
C ALA A 76 -6.21 -4.20 41.29
N ILE A 77 -5.58 -3.33 40.45
CA ILE A 77 -4.12 -3.22 40.38
C ILE A 77 -3.53 -2.82 41.73
N ASP A 78 -4.15 -1.85 42.41
CA ASP A 78 -3.70 -1.39 43.74
C ASP A 78 -3.85 -2.47 44.82
N GLU A 79 -4.92 -3.28 44.77
CA GLU A 79 -5.19 -4.37 45.72
C GLU A 79 -4.44 -5.69 45.42
N ALA A 80 -3.74 -5.77 44.28
CA ALA A 80 -3.02 -6.97 43.85
C ALA A 80 -1.80 -7.27 44.74
N ASN A 81 -1.56 -8.57 45.06
CA ASN A 81 -0.38 -9.00 45.83
C ASN A 81 0.56 -9.89 44.98
N GLY A 82 0.21 -10.19 43.75
CA GLY A 82 1.03 -10.94 42.82
C GLY A 82 2.25 -10.16 42.35
N GLU A 83 3.29 -10.88 42.06
CA GLU A 83 4.49 -10.33 41.40
C GLU A 83 4.15 -9.82 40.00
N TYR A 84 3.25 -10.54 39.32
CA TYR A 84 2.71 -10.18 38.01
C TYR A 84 1.21 -9.95 38.08
N ILE A 85 0.70 -9.16 37.13
CA ILE A 85 -0.72 -8.89 36.92
C ILE A 85 -1.13 -9.48 35.56
N GLY A 86 -2.21 -10.26 35.55
CA GLY A 86 -2.93 -10.68 34.37
C GLY A 86 -4.36 -10.13 34.38
N PHE A 87 -4.97 -10.00 33.24
CA PHE A 87 -6.34 -9.51 33.09
C PHE A 87 -7.24 -10.57 32.47
N LEU A 88 -8.47 -10.64 32.96
CA LEU A 88 -9.49 -11.54 32.42
C LEU A 88 -10.86 -10.85 32.49
N ASP A 89 -11.47 -10.61 31.34
CA ASP A 89 -12.83 -10.08 31.30
C ASP A 89 -13.85 -11.19 31.69
N ALA A 90 -14.95 -10.77 32.26
CA ALA A 90 -15.89 -11.70 32.92
C ALA A 90 -16.61 -12.66 31.96
N ASP A 91 -16.70 -12.31 30.68
CA ASP A 91 -17.29 -13.12 29.60
C ASP A 91 -16.24 -13.95 28.81
N ASP A 92 -14.95 -13.76 29.08
CA ASP A 92 -13.82 -14.43 28.43
C ASP A 92 -13.25 -15.59 29.30
N PHE A 93 -12.23 -16.30 28.77
CA PHE A 93 -11.59 -17.40 29.52
C PHE A 93 -10.17 -17.71 28.99
N PHE A 94 -9.33 -18.31 29.89
CA PHE A 94 -8.05 -18.87 29.47
C PHE A 94 -8.23 -20.20 28.74
N ILE A 95 -7.47 -20.41 27.64
CA ILE A 95 -7.59 -21.58 26.76
C ILE A 95 -6.82 -22.75 27.35
N ASP A 96 -5.49 -22.67 27.40
CA ASP A 96 -4.64 -23.76 27.85
C ASP A 96 -4.55 -23.79 29.37
N GLU A 97 -4.63 -24.98 29.99
CA GLU A 97 -4.59 -25.10 31.44
C GLU A 97 -3.23 -24.78 32.06
N ASP A 98 -2.17 -24.73 31.26
CA ASP A 98 -0.79 -24.34 31.65
C ASP A 98 -0.41 -22.93 31.21
N ALA A 99 -1.35 -22.16 30.62
CA ALA A 99 -1.08 -20.84 30.08
C ALA A 99 -0.41 -19.86 31.06
N LEU A 100 -0.96 -19.75 32.28
CA LEU A 100 -0.41 -18.86 33.31
C LEU A 100 0.94 -19.35 33.86
N GLU A 101 1.15 -20.67 33.95
CA GLU A 101 2.43 -21.26 34.36
C GLU A 101 3.49 -20.94 33.34
N ARG A 102 3.21 -21.14 32.06
CA ARG A 102 4.11 -20.88 30.95
C ARG A 102 4.53 -19.41 30.85
N LEU A 103 3.56 -18.50 30.96
CA LEU A 103 3.83 -17.07 31.00
C LEU A 103 4.73 -16.70 32.20
N TYR A 104 4.42 -17.23 33.40
CA TYR A 104 5.18 -16.93 34.60
C TYR A 104 6.61 -17.52 34.58
N GLU A 105 6.79 -18.72 34.07
CA GLU A 105 8.13 -19.34 33.92
C GLU A 105 9.05 -18.45 33.09
N VAL A 106 8.59 -18.03 31.89
CA VAL A 106 9.36 -17.15 31.01
C VAL A 106 9.60 -15.78 31.64
N ALA A 107 8.59 -15.23 32.33
CA ALA A 107 8.69 -13.97 33.04
C ALA A 107 9.74 -14.00 34.15
N ASN A 108 9.73 -15.06 34.96
CA ASN A 108 10.65 -15.24 36.08
C ASN A 108 12.06 -15.55 35.62
N GLU A 109 12.25 -16.41 34.60
CA GLU A 109 13.57 -16.76 34.05
C GLU A 109 14.30 -15.55 33.47
N ASN A 110 13.57 -14.64 32.82
CA ASN A 110 14.12 -13.48 32.15
C ASN A 110 13.99 -12.17 32.94
N ASN A 111 13.37 -12.23 34.13
CA ASN A 111 12.99 -11.03 34.90
C ASN A 111 12.22 -10.00 34.05
N ALA A 112 11.33 -10.48 33.20
CA ALA A 112 10.67 -9.70 32.16
C ALA A 112 9.60 -8.78 32.76
N ASP A 113 9.46 -7.57 32.23
CA ASP A 113 8.39 -6.64 32.62
C ASP A 113 7.06 -6.98 31.93
N MET A 114 7.10 -7.66 30.77
CA MET A 114 5.93 -8.15 30.06
C MET A 114 6.23 -9.47 29.35
N VAL A 115 5.30 -10.43 29.45
CA VAL A 115 5.29 -11.66 28.64
C VAL A 115 3.93 -11.83 28.00
N SER A 116 3.89 -12.15 26.72
CA SER A 116 2.68 -12.21 25.89
C SER A 116 2.54 -13.57 25.20
N GLY A 117 1.32 -14.11 25.15
CA GLY A 117 1.02 -15.33 24.39
C GLY A 117 0.00 -15.08 23.26
N ASN A 118 -0.62 -16.15 22.78
CA ASN A 118 -1.59 -16.10 21.70
C ASN A 118 -3.02 -15.85 22.18
N ILE A 119 -3.84 -15.25 21.31
CA ILE A 119 -5.26 -14.99 21.53
C ILE A 119 -6.09 -15.59 20.39
N LYS A 120 -7.28 -16.11 20.71
CA LYS A 120 -8.25 -16.59 19.72
C LYS A 120 -9.62 -15.97 19.95
N LEU A 121 -10.36 -15.79 18.86
CA LEU A 121 -11.79 -15.49 18.92
C LEU A 121 -12.57 -16.79 19.15
N VAL A 122 -13.63 -16.71 19.95
CA VAL A 122 -14.57 -17.81 20.14
C VAL A 122 -15.96 -17.34 19.77
N ASP A 123 -16.61 -18.04 18.85
CA ASP A 123 -17.98 -17.74 18.45
C ASP A 123 -19.03 -18.35 19.41
N GLY A 124 -20.31 -18.02 19.21
CA GLY A 124 -21.43 -18.52 20.00
C GLY A 124 -21.63 -20.04 19.92
N GLU A 125 -21.01 -20.74 18.98
CA GLU A 125 -21.01 -22.18 18.82
C GLU A 125 -19.81 -22.85 19.51
N GLY A 126 -18.85 -22.05 20.01
CA GLY A 126 -17.62 -22.51 20.66
C GLY A 126 -16.46 -22.85 19.73
N ASN A 127 -16.53 -22.45 18.46
CA ASN A 127 -15.43 -22.64 17.53
C ASN A 127 -14.37 -21.54 17.71
N TYR A 128 -13.10 -21.94 17.58
CA TYR A 128 -11.97 -21.02 17.64
C TYR A 128 -11.62 -20.47 16.27
N HIS A 129 -11.42 -19.15 16.21
CA HIS A 129 -11.00 -18.42 15.01
C HIS A 129 -9.75 -17.58 15.29
N PRO A 130 -8.90 -17.32 14.28
CA PRO A 130 -7.79 -16.38 14.42
C PRO A 130 -8.29 -14.99 14.82
N PHE A 131 -7.56 -14.33 15.69
CA PHE A 131 -7.77 -12.91 15.96
C PHE A 131 -7.01 -12.11 14.87
N ASN A 132 -7.71 -11.69 13.82
CA ASN A 132 -7.15 -11.23 12.54
C ASN A 132 -6.19 -10.02 12.61
N ASP A 133 -6.16 -9.31 13.73
CA ASP A 133 -5.37 -8.09 13.90
C ASP A 133 -4.14 -8.30 14.80
N MET A 134 -3.83 -9.55 15.16
CA MET A 134 -2.73 -9.87 16.07
C MET A 134 -1.81 -10.90 15.45
N ASP A 135 -0.51 -10.68 15.61
CA ASP A 135 0.48 -11.67 15.25
C ASP A 135 0.34 -12.92 16.12
N TYR A 136 0.47 -14.08 15.51
CA TYR A 136 0.49 -15.38 16.17
C TYR A 136 1.95 -15.79 16.39
N TYR A 137 2.30 -16.13 17.62
CA TYR A 137 3.64 -16.55 17.96
C TYR A 137 3.80 -18.05 17.74
N ASP A 138 4.60 -18.44 16.74
CA ASP A 138 4.89 -19.85 16.40
C ASP A 138 6.01 -20.45 17.28
N GLU A 139 6.82 -19.59 17.90
CA GLU A 139 7.94 -19.96 18.79
C GLU A 139 8.09 -18.94 19.93
N ASP A 140 8.76 -19.38 21.01
CA ASP A 140 9.11 -18.49 22.10
C ASP A 140 10.25 -17.58 21.64
N SER A 141 10.11 -16.26 21.85
CA SER A 141 11.10 -15.29 21.40
C SER A 141 11.13 -14.03 22.26
N GLU A 142 12.20 -13.24 22.12
CA GLU A 142 12.28 -11.87 22.59
C GLU A 142 12.11 -10.93 21.41
N ILE A 143 11.18 -9.99 21.50
CA ILE A 143 10.89 -9.00 20.46
C ILE A 143 11.04 -7.58 21.01
N LYS A 144 11.20 -6.61 20.12
CA LYS A 144 11.15 -5.19 20.46
C LYS A 144 9.70 -4.71 20.58
N PRO A 145 9.42 -3.69 21.41
CA PRO A 145 8.07 -3.14 21.57
C PRO A 145 7.43 -2.69 20.25
N GLU A 146 8.21 -2.14 19.32
CA GLU A 146 7.77 -1.74 17.98
C GLU A 146 7.43 -2.90 17.05
N GLU A 147 7.80 -4.13 17.43
CA GLU A 147 7.48 -5.37 16.69
C GLU A 147 6.23 -6.05 17.22
N TYR A 148 5.67 -5.60 18.35
CA TYR A 148 4.47 -6.17 18.96
C TYR A 148 3.23 -6.04 18.07
N GLY A 149 3.20 -5.05 17.18
CA GLY A 149 2.06 -4.72 16.34
C GLY A 149 1.08 -3.76 17.01
N ILE A 150 -0.20 -3.84 16.63
CA ILE A 150 -1.24 -2.92 17.11
C ILE A 150 -1.54 -3.17 18.60
N PRO A 151 -1.58 -2.15 19.46
CA PRO A 151 -1.81 -2.29 20.91
C PRO A 151 -3.28 -2.58 21.25
N TRP A 152 -3.81 -3.73 20.84
CA TRP A 152 -5.24 -4.02 20.95
C TRP A 152 -5.58 -5.00 22.08
N ALA A 153 -4.86 -6.10 22.20
CA ALA A 153 -5.17 -7.18 23.10
C ALA A 153 -4.18 -7.26 24.28
N PHE A 154 -4.44 -6.50 25.35
CA PHE A 154 -3.61 -6.48 26.54
C PHE A 154 -3.78 -7.73 27.41
N TYR A 155 -4.91 -8.40 27.36
CA TYR A 155 -5.29 -9.53 28.25
C TYR A 155 -4.61 -10.87 27.90
N LYS A 156 -3.94 -10.99 26.79
CA LYS A 156 -3.12 -12.15 26.44
C LYS A 156 -1.75 -12.15 27.11
N SER A 157 -1.48 -11.19 27.98
CA SER A 157 -0.18 -10.91 28.57
C SER A 157 -0.23 -10.84 30.09
N ILE A 158 0.93 -11.09 30.73
CA ILE A 158 1.16 -10.73 32.13
C ILE A 158 2.17 -9.59 32.22
N TYR A 159 2.00 -8.74 33.21
CA TYR A 159 2.77 -7.52 33.43
C TYR A 159 3.38 -7.53 34.82
N LYS A 160 4.66 -7.21 34.94
CA LYS A 160 5.29 -7.07 36.26
C LYS A 160 4.63 -5.93 37.03
N LYS A 161 4.13 -6.23 38.24
CA LYS A 161 3.38 -5.22 39.02
C LYS A 161 4.22 -3.98 39.32
N ASP A 162 5.45 -4.18 39.76
CA ASP A 162 6.34 -3.07 40.11
C ASP A 162 6.61 -2.16 38.91
N PHE A 163 6.78 -2.74 37.70
CA PHE A 163 6.92 -1.97 36.45
C PHE A 163 5.70 -1.06 36.19
N LEU A 164 4.47 -1.57 36.35
CA LEU A 164 3.27 -0.76 36.17
C LEU A 164 3.21 0.38 37.19
N ILE A 165 3.44 0.09 38.46
CA ILE A 165 3.34 1.06 39.57
C ILE A 165 4.43 2.12 39.47
N GLU A 166 5.69 1.74 39.23
CA GLU A 166 6.84 2.67 39.15
C GLU A 166 6.71 3.62 37.96
N ASN A 167 6.11 3.17 36.87
CA ASN A 167 5.86 3.99 35.68
C ASN A 167 4.52 4.74 35.70
N GLY A 168 3.68 4.52 36.74
CA GLY A 168 2.35 5.14 36.88
C GLY A 168 1.36 4.70 35.78
N ILE A 169 1.48 3.46 35.28
CA ILE A 169 0.68 2.95 34.19
C ILE A 169 -0.66 2.42 34.71
N TYR A 170 -1.74 3.11 34.36
CA TYR A 170 -3.13 2.78 34.70
C TYR A 170 -4.04 2.95 33.48
N PHE A 171 -5.21 2.30 33.54
CA PHE A 171 -6.24 2.52 32.53
C PHE A 171 -6.74 3.97 32.57
N PRO A 172 -6.82 4.67 31.41
CA PRO A 172 -7.29 6.05 31.38
C PRO A 172 -8.79 6.16 31.69
N ASP A 173 -9.21 7.32 32.16
CA ASP A 173 -10.63 7.63 32.40
C ASP A 173 -11.31 7.98 31.05
N LEU A 174 -11.52 6.99 30.21
CA LEU A 174 -12.19 7.10 28.91
C LEU A 174 -13.43 6.21 28.89
N ILE A 175 -14.48 6.65 28.22
CA ILE A 175 -15.70 5.85 28.01
C ILE A 175 -15.39 4.65 27.09
N ARG A 176 -14.42 4.79 26.18
CA ARG A 176 -13.96 3.77 25.24
C ARG A 176 -12.49 3.93 24.91
N GLY A 177 -11.87 2.83 24.47
CA GLY A 177 -10.48 2.83 24.05
C GLY A 177 -9.47 2.79 25.20
N GLN A 178 -9.89 2.42 26.40
CA GLN A 178 -9.02 2.30 27.57
C GLN A 178 -7.93 1.25 27.34
N ASP A 179 -8.29 0.11 26.77
CA ASP A 179 -7.45 -1.06 26.58
C ASP A 179 -6.25 -0.76 25.64
N PRO A 180 -6.46 -0.23 24.42
CA PRO A 180 -5.35 0.10 23.53
C PRO A 180 -4.49 1.24 24.07
N VAL A 181 -5.04 2.18 24.84
CA VAL A 181 -4.25 3.26 25.46
C VAL A 181 -3.34 2.71 26.57
N PHE A 182 -3.88 1.86 27.47
CA PHE A 182 -3.08 1.18 28.48
C PHE A 182 -1.91 0.40 27.84
N LEU A 183 -2.19 -0.42 26.84
CA LEU A 183 -1.16 -1.22 26.20
C LEU A 183 -0.14 -0.37 25.43
N ALA A 184 -0.56 0.71 24.78
CA ALA A 184 0.36 1.63 24.10
C ALA A 184 1.31 2.33 25.10
N GLU A 185 0.81 2.70 26.28
CA GLU A 185 1.62 3.24 27.34
C GLU A 185 2.66 2.23 27.84
N VAL A 186 2.24 0.99 28.10
CA VAL A 186 3.14 -0.13 28.46
C VAL A 186 4.23 -0.29 27.41
N LEU A 187 3.87 -0.45 26.13
CA LEU A 187 4.83 -0.64 25.03
C LEU A 187 5.81 0.52 24.89
N SER A 188 5.37 1.75 25.15
CA SER A 188 6.23 2.95 25.07
C SER A 188 7.33 2.99 26.13
N LYS A 189 7.20 2.22 27.22
CA LYS A 189 8.11 2.20 28.37
C LYS A 189 9.01 0.96 28.41
N LEU A 190 8.71 -0.06 27.62
CA LEU A 190 9.47 -1.31 27.58
C LEU A 190 10.72 -1.21 26.71
N ASP A 191 11.75 -1.96 27.11
CA ASP A 191 12.95 -2.21 26.29
C ASP A 191 12.79 -3.47 25.43
N SER A 192 12.13 -4.52 25.95
CA SER A 192 11.83 -5.76 25.23
C SER A 192 10.58 -6.45 25.77
N ILE A 193 10.05 -7.39 25.00
CA ILE A 193 8.89 -8.22 25.34
C ILE A 193 9.25 -9.67 25.06
N PHE A 194 8.94 -10.55 26.00
CA PHE A 194 9.04 -11.98 25.76
C PHE A 194 7.70 -12.53 25.25
N THR A 195 7.75 -13.41 24.27
CA THR A 195 6.57 -14.05 23.68
C THR A 195 6.63 -15.55 23.86
N VAL A 196 5.49 -16.20 24.04
CA VAL A 196 5.37 -17.64 24.17
C VAL A 196 4.39 -18.22 23.15
N ASN A 197 4.76 -19.36 22.56
CA ASN A 197 3.85 -20.13 21.71
C ASN A 197 2.85 -20.92 22.56
N THR A 198 1.90 -20.20 23.14
CA THR A 198 0.85 -20.77 24.01
C THR A 198 -0.46 -20.04 23.75
N ASP A 199 -1.55 -20.79 23.57
CA ASP A 199 -2.90 -20.22 23.44
C ASP A 199 -3.38 -19.78 24.82
N VAL A 200 -3.23 -18.50 25.12
CA VAL A 200 -3.53 -17.95 26.46
C VAL A 200 -4.99 -17.60 26.59
N TYR A 201 -5.52 -16.81 25.68
CA TYR A 201 -6.77 -16.09 25.88
C TYR A 201 -7.81 -16.40 24.81
N ALA A 202 -9.04 -16.67 25.22
CA ALA A 202 -10.21 -16.81 24.37
C ALA A 202 -11.10 -15.58 24.52
N TYR A 203 -11.15 -14.76 23.48
CA TYR A 203 -12.05 -13.62 23.40
C TYR A 203 -13.41 -14.09 22.86
N TYR A 204 -14.46 -13.97 23.68
CA TYR A 204 -15.80 -14.39 23.32
C TYR A 204 -16.52 -13.31 22.51
N TYR A 205 -16.72 -13.59 21.23
CA TYR A 205 -17.36 -12.65 20.32
C TYR A 205 -18.89 -12.81 20.34
N ILE A 206 -19.59 -11.75 20.76
CA ILE A 206 -21.05 -11.65 20.68
C ILE A 206 -21.42 -10.74 19.52
N ASP A 207 -22.13 -11.27 18.52
CA ASP A 207 -22.58 -10.50 17.35
C ASP A 207 -23.61 -9.43 17.80
N GLY A 208 -23.34 -8.17 17.48
CA GLY A 208 -24.19 -7.03 17.84
C GLY A 208 -23.76 -6.23 19.07
N ALA A 209 -22.59 -6.51 19.66
CA ALA A 209 -22.01 -5.71 20.73
C ALA A 209 -21.82 -4.25 20.31
N ASP A 210 -22.06 -3.37 21.24
CA ASP A 210 -22.14 -1.91 21.24
C ASP A 210 -21.45 -1.18 20.08
N LYS A 211 -22.22 -0.82 19.07
CA LYS A 211 -21.81 0.10 18.00
C LYS A 211 -21.63 1.49 18.60
N CYS A 212 -20.61 2.24 18.16
CA CYS A 212 -20.40 3.65 18.53
C CYS A 212 -21.54 4.53 18.00
N ASN A 213 -22.74 4.36 18.56
CA ASN A 213 -23.99 4.94 18.06
C ASN A 213 -24.34 6.31 18.65
N THR A 214 -23.59 6.81 19.66
CA THR A 214 -23.75 8.15 20.20
C THR A 214 -22.54 9.03 19.92
N PHE A 215 -22.74 10.36 19.98
CA PHE A 215 -21.66 11.34 19.82
C PHE A 215 -20.54 11.12 20.85
N GLU A 216 -20.90 10.95 22.13
CA GLU A 216 -19.93 10.79 23.23
C GLU A 216 -19.06 9.54 23.03
N LYS A 217 -19.65 8.43 22.56
CA LYS A 217 -18.91 7.21 22.29
C LYS A 217 -17.97 7.36 21.07
N ARG A 218 -18.41 8.08 20.03
CA ARG A 218 -17.57 8.38 18.85
C ARG A 218 -16.42 9.30 19.23
N HIS A 219 -16.72 10.34 20.02
CA HIS A 219 -15.70 11.28 20.48
C HIS A 219 -14.63 10.59 21.33
N ALA A 220 -15.04 9.82 22.32
CA ALA A 220 -14.12 9.03 23.16
C ALA A 220 -13.29 8.02 22.35
N HIS A 221 -13.91 7.41 21.31
CA HIS A 221 -13.19 6.52 20.41
C HIS A 221 -12.15 7.26 19.55
N ILE A 222 -12.35 8.53 19.23
CA ILE A 222 -11.36 9.38 18.55
C ILE A 222 -10.29 9.84 19.52
N GLU A 223 -10.67 10.20 20.75
CA GLU A 223 -9.75 10.69 21.77
C GLU A 223 -8.65 9.67 22.11
N HIS A 224 -8.99 8.36 22.18
CA HIS A 224 -7.99 7.35 22.50
C HIS A 224 -6.86 7.25 21.45
N PHE A 225 -7.14 7.56 20.16
CA PHE A 225 -6.09 7.60 19.12
C PHE A 225 -5.04 8.68 19.43
N LYS A 226 -5.45 9.83 19.95
CA LYS A 226 -4.52 10.90 20.35
C LYS A 226 -3.58 10.45 21.45
N TYR A 227 -4.09 9.73 22.46
CA TYR A 227 -3.25 9.16 23.52
C TYR A 227 -2.21 8.21 22.92
N ILE A 228 -2.62 7.31 22.05
CA ILE A 228 -1.73 6.32 21.42
C ILE A 228 -0.68 7.02 20.55
N PHE A 229 -1.07 8.01 19.73
CA PHE A 229 -0.11 8.76 18.92
C PHE A 229 0.91 9.52 19.75
N ASN A 230 0.53 9.99 20.94
CA ASN A 230 1.43 10.63 21.88
C ASN A 230 2.43 9.63 22.50
N TYR A 231 1.97 8.46 22.93
CA TYR A 231 2.85 7.39 23.43
C TYR A 231 3.81 6.88 22.36
N PHE A 232 3.35 6.79 21.12
CA PHE A 232 4.15 6.38 19.97
C PHE A 232 4.80 7.56 19.23
N SER A 233 5.20 8.60 19.95
CA SER A 233 5.91 9.76 19.38
C SER A 233 7.36 9.46 18.98
N ASP A 234 7.98 8.42 19.55
CA ASP A 234 9.31 7.94 19.13
C ASP A 234 9.27 7.40 17.71
N PRO A 235 10.19 7.81 16.81
CA PRO A 235 10.24 7.31 15.42
C PRO A 235 10.28 5.78 15.26
N LYS A 236 10.78 5.04 16.25
CA LYS A 236 10.76 3.57 16.22
C LYS A 236 9.34 3.00 16.08
N PHE A 237 8.31 3.70 16.60
CA PHE A 237 6.91 3.29 16.53
C PHE A 237 6.16 3.79 15.28
N GLU A 238 6.81 4.47 14.34
CA GLU A 238 6.10 5.07 13.19
C GLU A 238 5.30 4.04 12.39
N LYS A 239 5.85 2.85 12.17
CA LYS A 239 5.14 1.76 11.48
C LYS A 239 3.87 1.32 12.23
N VAL A 240 3.94 1.18 13.55
CA VAL A 240 2.79 0.80 14.38
C VAL A 240 1.74 1.90 14.38
N LYS A 241 2.18 3.16 14.48
CA LYS A 241 1.31 4.34 14.42
C LYS A 241 0.55 4.42 13.09
N GLU A 242 1.21 4.19 11.97
CA GLU A 242 0.56 4.14 10.66
C GLU A 242 -0.45 2.99 10.54
N GLN A 243 -0.13 1.81 11.06
CA GLN A 243 -1.09 0.70 11.13
C GLN A 243 -2.31 1.06 11.99
N PHE A 244 -2.10 1.79 13.08
CA PHE A 244 -3.17 2.21 13.98
C PHE A 244 -4.04 3.32 13.36
N LYS A 245 -3.45 4.28 12.64
CA LYS A 245 -4.21 5.25 11.81
C LYS A 245 -5.17 4.53 10.86
N TYR A 246 -4.72 3.43 10.23
CA TYR A 246 -5.58 2.62 9.36
C TYR A 246 -6.84 2.10 10.08
N LYS A 247 -6.74 1.72 11.33
CA LYS A 247 -7.91 1.30 12.12
C LYS A 247 -8.90 2.43 12.34
N MET A 248 -8.42 3.64 12.57
CA MET A 248 -9.31 4.80 12.68
C MET A 248 -10.06 5.06 11.36
N PHE A 249 -9.39 4.92 10.23
CA PHE A 249 -10.06 5.09 8.93
C PHE A 249 -11.13 4.01 8.67
N ILE A 250 -10.90 2.77 9.07
CA ILE A 250 -11.95 1.73 9.03
C ILE A 250 -13.15 2.20 9.86
N PHE A 251 -12.90 2.74 11.05
CA PHE A 251 -13.95 3.27 11.91
C PHE A 251 -14.73 4.41 11.23
N ILE A 252 -14.04 5.42 10.69
CA ILE A 252 -14.72 6.54 10.01
C ILE A 252 -15.41 6.12 8.70
N ASP A 253 -14.91 5.09 8.00
CA ASP A 253 -15.58 4.55 6.80
C ASP A 253 -16.93 3.90 7.13
N MET A 254 -17.08 3.33 8.31
CA MET A 254 -18.34 2.72 8.76
C MET A 254 -19.43 3.74 9.08
N MET A 255 -19.09 5.04 9.28
CA MET A 255 -20.06 6.07 9.61
C MET A 255 -20.81 6.54 8.35
N GLY A 256 -22.13 6.64 8.44
CA GLY A 256 -22.96 7.35 7.45
C GLY A 256 -22.72 8.85 7.48
N LEU A 257 -23.41 9.62 6.62
CA LEU A 257 -23.22 11.09 6.54
C LEU A 257 -23.46 11.80 7.89
N GLU A 258 -24.51 11.42 8.60
CA GLU A 258 -24.85 11.99 9.92
C GLU A 258 -23.74 11.71 10.96
N GLY A 259 -23.23 10.47 10.99
CA GLY A 259 -22.10 10.12 11.84
C GLY A 259 -20.77 10.74 11.37
N ALA A 260 -20.62 11.03 10.08
CA ALA A 260 -19.42 11.68 9.54
C ALA A 260 -19.25 13.11 10.03
N GLU A 261 -20.33 13.89 10.14
CA GLU A 261 -20.30 15.28 10.64
C GLU A 261 -19.79 15.31 12.09
N ASP A 262 -20.41 14.51 12.96
CA ASP A 262 -19.98 14.38 14.37
C ASP A 262 -18.55 13.88 14.49
N THR A 263 -18.18 12.88 13.69
CA THR A 263 -16.85 12.28 13.72
C THR A 263 -15.78 13.26 13.27
N LEU A 264 -16.01 13.99 12.15
CA LEU A 264 -15.06 14.98 11.64
C LEU A 264 -14.93 16.18 12.59
N SER A 265 -16.03 16.62 13.20
CA SER A 265 -15.99 17.64 14.25
C SER A 265 -15.12 17.16 15.43
N SER A 266 -15.33 15.96 15.92
CA SER A 266 -14.52 15.39 17.00
C SER A 266 -13.03 15.25 16.63
N ILE A 267 -12.71 14.87 15.39
CA ILE A 267 -11.34 14.78 14.90
C ILE A 267 -10.67 16.16 14.92
N ARG A 268 -11.38 17.20 14.43
CA ARG A 268 -10.90 18.59 14.44
C ARG A 268 -10.66 19.09 15.87
N ASP A 269 -11.58 18.80 16.79
CA ASP A 269 -11.46 19.19 18.19
C ASP A 269 -10.30 18.50 18.89
N VAL A 270 -10.14 17.21 18.67
CA VAL A 270 -9.12 16.38 19.35
C VAL A 270 -7.71 16.67 18.82
N PHE A 271 -7.54 16.75 17.48
CA PHE A 271 -6.23 16.85 16.85
C PHE A 271 -5.83 18.28 16.46
N GLY A 272 -6.79 19.21 16.37
CA GLY A 272 -6.61 20.59 15.91
C GLY A 272 -6.71 20.73 14.39
N ASN A 273 -7.36 21.79 13.93
CA ASN A 273 -7.72 22.00 12.52
C ASN A 273 -6.51 21.99 11.55
N ASP A 274 -5.34 22.40 12.00
CA ASP A 274 -4.13 22.49 11.17
C ASP A 274 -3.33 21.17 11.13
N SER A 275 -3.79 20.13 11.81
CA SER A 275 -3.11 18.84 11.85
C SER A 275 -3.13 18.16 10.47
N SER A 276 -2.00 17.57 10.07
CA SER A 276 -1.90 16.73 8.86
C SER A 276 -2.91 15.57 8.90
N PHE A 277 -3.13 14.99 10.06
CA PHE A 277 -4.08 13.91 10.26
C PHE A 277 -5.54 14.36 10.05
N VAL A 278 -5.92 15.58 10.45
CA VAL A 278 -7.23 16.17 10.14
C VAL A 278 -7.41 16.29 8.63
N LYS A 279 -6.41 16.80 7.92
CA LYS A 279 -6.44 16.90 6.45
C LYS A 279 -6.60 15.53 5.77
N GLU A 280 -5.94 14.49 6.27
CA GLU A 280 -6.11 13.12 5.77
C GLU A 280 -7.56 12.65 5.92
N CYS A 281 -8.18 12.88 7.09
CA CYS A 281 -9.58 12.53 7.34
C CYS A 281 -10.55 13.35 6.45
N GLU A 282 -10.30 14.64 6.27
CA GLU A 282 -11.05 15.50 5.37
C GLU A 282 -10.99 15.02 3.92
N ASN A 283 -9.79 14.67 3.45
CA ASN A 283 -9.60 14.11 2.12
C ASN A 283 -10.31 12.77 1.94
N PHE A 284 -10.27 11.92 2.97
CA PHE A 284 -11.03 10.67 2.97
C PHE A 284 -12.55 10.92 2.82
N TYR A 285 -13.11 11.81 3.64
CA TYR A 285 -14.54 12.15 3.54
C TYR A 285 -14.90 12.84 2.23
N TYR A 286 -14.04 13.71 1.70
CA TYR A 286 -14.22 14.28 0.38
C TYR A 286 -14.34 13.19 -0.68
N GLY A 287 -13.40 12.24 -0.70
CA GLY A 287 -13.44 11.10 -1.62
C GLY A 287 -14.66 10.20 -1.44
N LYS A 288 -15.09 9.98 -0.19
CA LYS A 288 -16.26 9.17 0.15
C LYS A 288 -17.58 9.80 -0.33
N PHE A 289 -17.73 11.10 -0.15
CA PHE A 289 -18.95 11.84 -0.49
C PHE A 289 -18.84 12.64 -1.79
N PHE A 290 -17.86 12.35 -2.63
CA PHE A 290 -17.55 13.10 -3.85
C PHE A 290 -18.77 13.37 -4.74
N ASP A 291 -19.67 12.40 -4.93
CA ASP A 291 -20.87 12.51 -5.75
C ASP A 291 -22.03 13.27 -5.03
N ASN A 292 -21.83 13.71 -3.80
CA ASN A 292 -22.83 14.37 -2.97
C ASN A 292 -22.36 15.78 -2.53
N LYS A 293 -22.58 16.79 -3.38
CA LYS A 293 -22.16 18.18 -3.11
C LYS A 293 -22.80 18.77 -1.84
N GLU A 294 -24.01 18.36 -1.47
CA GLU A 294 -24.67 18.81 -0.24
C GLU A 294 -23.93 18.28 1.00
N ALA A 295 -23.53 16.99 0.97
CA ALA A 295 -22.72 16.41 2.02
C ALA A 295 -21.35 17.10 2.15
N LEU A 296 -20.69 17.36 1.03
CA LEU A 296 -19.39 18.05 1.04
C LEU A 296 -19.49 19.48 1.58
N ASN A 297 -20.56 20.21 1.23
CA ASN A 297 -20.83 21.53 1.80
C ASN A 297 -21.09 21.46 3.31
N LYS A 298 -21.89 20.48 3.76
CA LYS A 298 -22.19 20.28 5.18
C LYS A 298 -20.94 19.98 6.01
N LEU A 299 -19.97 19.28 5.43
CA LEU A 299 -18.70 18.95 6.04
C LEU A 299 -17.63 20.04 5.87
N ASP A 300 -17.93 21.12 5.13
CA ASP A 300 -17.00 22.22 4.80
C ASP A 300 -15.73 21.71 4.06
N LEU A 301 -15.94 20.89 3.01
CA LEU A 301 -14.87 20.23 2.27
C LEU A 301 -14.72 20.71 0.82
N ILE A 302 -15.50 21.68 0.36
CA ILE A 302 -15.45 22.27 -1.00
C ILE A 302 -14.65 23.57 -0.99
N GLY A 303 -14.00 23.88 -2.11
CA GLY A 303 -13.44 25.20 -2.40
C GLY A 303 -11.93 25.32 -2.32
N ASN A 304 -11.21 24.27 -1.88
CA ASN A 304 -9.75 24.21 -1.95
C ASN A 304 -9.31 23.18 -3.00
N PRO A 305 -8.28 23.48 -3.80
CA PRO A 305 -7.77 22.48 -4.74
C PRO A 305 -7.35 21.20 -4.02
N LYS A 306 -7.85 20.06 -4.48
CA LYS A 306 -7.47 18.74 -4.00
C LYS A 306 -6.33 18.16 -4.81
N ILE A 307 -6.21 18.54 -6.08
CA ILE A 307 -5.14 18.11 -6.98
C ILE A 307 -4.51 19.34 -7.63
N SER A 308 -3.19 19.47 -7.52
CA SER A 308 -2.41 20.39 -8.35
C SER A 308 -1.87 19.65 -9.56
N VAL A 309 -2.27 20.06 -10.74
CA VAL A 309 -1.79 19.55 -12.02
C VAL A 309 -0.61 20.38 -12.45
N ILE A 310 0.58 19.78 -12.49
CA ILE A 310 1.84 20.45 -12.84
C ILE A 310 2.13 20.23 -14.32
N ILE A 311 2.24 21.32 -15.08
CA ILE A 311 2.38 21.33 -16.54
C ILE A 311 3.62 22.14 -16.94
N PRO A 312 4.78 21.48 -17.21
CA PRO A 312 5.94 22.17 -17.79
C PRO A 312 5.72 22.41 -19.28
N VAL A 313 5.83 23.64 -19.74
CA VAL A 313 5.53 24.02 -21.13
C VAL A 313 6.74 24.62 -21.81
N TYR A 314 7.19 23.98 -22.89
CA TYR A 314 8.23 24.51 -23.78
C TYR A 314 7.92 24.19 -25.23
N ASN A 315 7.61 25.21 -26.07
CA ASN A 315 7.27 25.09 -27.47
C ASN A 315 6.21 24.03 -27.77
N ALA A 316 5.08 24.06 -27.00
CA ALA A 316 4.00 23.09 -27.07
C ALA A 316 2.70 23.64 -27.68
N ALA A 317 2.73 24.84 -28.28
CA ALA A 317 1.56 25.52 -28.81
C ALA A 317 0.57 24.63 -29.62
N PRO A 318 1.02 23.72 -30.50
CA PRO A 318 0.11 22.88 -31.28
C PRO A 318 -0.75 21.89 -30.48
N PHE A 319 -0.40 21.64 -29.21
CA PHE A 319 -0.98 20.57 -28.40
C PHE A 319 -1.77 21.12 -27.21
N LEU A 320 -1.49 22.36 -26.75
CA LEU A 320 -1.98 22.93 -25.51
C LEU A 320 -3.51 22.92 -25.42
N GLU A 321 -4.22 23.20 -26.54
CA GLU A 321 -5.68 23.27 -26.50
C GLU A 321 -6.31 21.91 -26.18
N GLU A 322 -5.92 20.84 -26.86
CA GLU A 322 -6.40 19.48 -26.58
C GLU A 322 -5.99 19.01 -25.18
N ALA A 323 -4.75 19.28 -24.77
CA ALA A 323 -4.22 18.95 -23.47
C ALA A 323 -5.03 19.60 -22.34
N PHE A 324 -5.24 20.91 -22.40
CA PHE A 324 -5.98 21.67 -21.38
C PHE A 324 -7.47 21.33 -21.35
N GLU A 325 -8.11 21.16 -22.52
CA GLU A 325 -9.50 20.71 -22.58
C GLU A 325 -9.67 19.35 -21.88
N SER A 326 -8.72 18.40 -22.07
CA SER A 326 -8.79 17.10 -21.43
C SER A 326 -8.69 17.16 -19.89
N VAL A 327 -7.97 18.15 -19.36
CA VAL A 327 -7.80 18.38 -17.93
C VAL A 327 -8.94 19.18 -17.34
N LEU A 328 -9.35 20.29 -17.98
CA LEU A 328 -10.36 21.21 -17.46
C LEU A 328 -11.80 20.68 -17.58
N SER A 329 -12.05 19.75 -18.52
CA SER A 329 -13.35 19.07 -18.70
C SER A 329 -13.57 17.87 -17.80
N GLN A 330 -12.66 17.58 -16.88
CA GLN A 330 -12.86 16.52 -15.90
C GLN A 330 -14.08 16.84 -15.02
N ASN A 331 -14.76 15.78 -14.53
CA ASN A 331 -15.85 15.92 -13.58
C ASN A 331 -15.39 16.20 -12.14
N PHE A 332 -14.14 16.61 -11.95
CA PHE A 332 -13.48 16.91 -10.69
C PHE A 332 -13.08 18.39 -10.71
N ASP A 333 -13.85 19.23 -9.99
CA ASP A 333 -13.72 20.69 -10.07
C ASP A 333 -12.61 21.27 -9.18
N ASP A 334 -12.32 20.61 -8.03
CA ASP A 334 -11.36 21.11 -7.02
C ASP A 334 -9.91 20.80 -7.44
N ILE A 335 -9.52 21.36 -8.57
CA ILE A 335 -8.15 21.29 -9.14
C ILE A 335 -7.56 22.67 -9.34
N GLU A 336 -6.26 22.76 -9.38
CA GLU A 336 -5.53 23.85 -9.97
C GLU A 336 -4.56 23.33 -11.03
N LEU A 337 -4.28 24.13 -12.05
CA LEU A 337 -3.26 23.87 -13.06
C LEU A 337 -2.12 24.86 -12.83
N VAL A 338 -0.94 24.34 -12.47
CA VAL A 338 0.27 25.15 -12.29
C VAL A 338 1.13 24.96 -13.53
N CYS A 339 1.00 25.91 -14.45
CA CYS A 339 1.63 25.88 -15.77
C CYS A 339 2.92 26.70 -15.76
N VAL A 340 4.05 26.09 -16.02
CA VAL A 340 5.33 26.80 -16.07
C VAL A 340 5.79 26.89 -17.52
N ASN A 341 5.73 28.08 -18.09
CA ASN A 341 6.35 28.36 -19.39
C ASN A 341 7.85 28.50 -19.23
N ASP A 342 8.59 27.53 -19.74
CA ASP A 342 10.04 27.40 -19.62
C ASP A 342 10.76 28.09 -20.79
N GLY A 343 10.45 29.38 -21.05
CA GLY A 343 11.06 30.18 -22.05
C GLY A 343 10.72 29.77 -23.48
N SER A 344 9.46 29.40 -23.78
CA SER A 344 8.98 29.06 -25.12
C SER A 344 9.26 30.16 -26.14
N LYS A 345 9.53 29.76 -27.39
CA LYS A 345 9.80 30.65 -28.54
C LYS A 345 8.62 30.73 -29.51
N ASP A 346 7.63 29.87 -29.34
CA ASP A 346 6.38 29.86 -30.08
C ASP A 346 5.28 30.61 -29.30
N ASN A 347 4.02 30.52 -29.73
CA ASN A 347 2.91 31.19 -29.07
C ASN A 347 2.34 30.44 -27.84
N SER A 348 3.10 29.50 -27.25
CA SER A 348 2.66 28.74 -26.06
C SER A 348 2.26 29.66 -24.90
N LEU A 349 3.06 30.69 -24.58
CA LEU A 349 2.77 31.62 -23.51
C LEU A 349 1.45 32.40 -23.73
N GLU A 350 1.16 32.78 -24.96
CA GLU A 350 -0.07 33.48 -25.33
C GLU A 350 -1.29 32.58 -25.07
N ILE A 351 -1.22 31.32 -25.49
CA ILE A 351 -2.27 30.32 -25.27
C ILE A 351 -2.49 30.08 -23.78
N LEU A 352 -1.40 29.92 -23.00
CA LEU A 352 -1.52 29.75 -21.53
C LEU A 352 -2.23 30.94 -20.87
N ASN A 353 -1.86 32.16 -21.22
CA ASN A 353 -2.48 33.38 -20.68
C ASN A 353 -3.95 33.49 -21.08
N ASP A 354 -4.32 33.04 -22.27
CA ASP A 354 -5.72 32.99 -22.71
C ASP A 354 -6.53 32.00 -21.87
N PHE A 355 -6.01 30.79 -21.59
CA PHE A 355 -6.64 29.85 -20.66
C PHE A 355 -6.77 30.43 -19.25
N ALA A 356 -5.74 31.05 -18.70
CA ALA A 356 -5.77 31.66 -17.38
C ALA A 356 -6.78 32.82 -17.28
N SER A 357 -7.06 33.52 -18.38
CA SER A 357 -8.08 34.58 -18.43
C SER A 357 -9.50 34.03 -18.40
N ARG A 358 -9.70 32.79 -18.85
CA ARG A 358 -11.01 32.15 -18.99
C ARG A 358 -11.36 31.21 -17.84
N ASP A 359 -10.34 30.65 -17.15
CA ASP A 359 -10.53 29.69 -16.06
C ASP A 359 -9.60 30.02 -14.88
N SER A 360 -10.18 30.37 -13.75
CA SER A 360 -9.46 30.77 -12.54
C SER A 360 -8.62 29.64 -11.89
N ARG A 361 -8.84 28.40 -12.31
CA ARG A 361 -8.02 27.25 -11.86
C ARG A 361 -6.63 27.24 -12.52
N VAL A 362 -6.43 27.98 -13.61
CA VAL A 362 -5.17 28.02 -14.37
C VAL A 362 -4.26 29.12 -13.85
N LYS A 363 -3.08 28.72 -13.36
CA LYS A 363 -1.98 29.62 -12.93
C LYS A 363 -0.83 29.50 -13.90
N VAL A 364 -0.33 30.63 -14.38
CA VAL A 364 0.79 30.68 -15.35
C VAL A 364 2.00 31.33 -14.70
N ILE A 365 3.11 30.61 -14.72
CA ILE A 365 4.43 31.07 -14.28
C ILE A 365 5.35 31.11 -15.49
N ASN A 366 6.03 32.22 -15.69
CA ASN A 366 6.98 32.37 -16.80
C ASN A 366 8.41 32.39 -16.23
N GLN A 367 9.32 31.60 -16.80
CA GLN A 367 10.74 31.57 -16.44
C GLN A 367 11.65 31.49 -17.64
N GLU A 368 12.93 31.77 -17.45
CA GLU A 368 13.97 31.46 -18.46
C GLU A 368 14.13 29.94 -18.55
N ASN A 369 14.47 29.47 -19.76
CA ASN A 369 14.58 28.02 -20.01
C ASN A 369 15.60 27.36 -19.06
N GLY A 370 15.11 26.54 -18.15
CA GLY A 370 15.88 25.76 -17.18
C GLY A 370 15.77 24.24 -17.40
N GLY A 371 14.95 23.82 -18.38
CA GLY A 371 14.63 22.43 -18.67
C GLY A 371 13.42 21.91 -17.87
N CYS A 372 12.88 20.77 -18.32
CA CYS A 372 11.64 20.19 -17.81
C CYS A 372 11.66 19.97 -16.29
N GLY A 373 12.76 19.43 -15.75
CA GLY A 373 12.92 19.23 -14.30
C GLY A 373 12.86 20.53 -13.51
N ALA A 374 13.49 21.61 -14.00
CA ALA A 374 13.45 22.92 -13.36
C ALA A 374 12.02 23.49 -13.37
N ALA A 375 11.30 23.36 -14.49
CA ALA A 375 9.92 23.80 -14.62
C ALA A 375 8.99 23.01 -13.68
N ARG A 376 9.14 21.68 -13.57
CA ARG A 376 8.39 20.85 -12.61
C ARG A 376 8.67 21.23 -11.17
N ASN A 377 9.95 21.46 -10.81
CA ASN A 377 10.33 21.90 -9.47
C ASN A 377 9.71 23.26 -9.12
N ARG A 378 9.74 24.21 -10.07
CA ARG A 378 9.13 25.53 -9.89
C ARG A 378 7.63 25.41 -9.65
N ALA A 379 6.94 24.55 -10.39
CA ALA A 379 5.51 24.32 -10.19
C ALA A 379 5.20 23.62 -8.85
N LEU A 380 6.07 22.72 -8.38
CA LEU A 380 5.94 22.08 -7.07
C LEU A 380 5.98 23.08 -5.92
N ASP A 381 6.81 24.12 -6.03
CA ASP A 381 6.93 25.17 -5.01
C ASP A 381 5.66 26.04 -4.88
N ASP A 382 4.88 26.18 -5.95
CA ASP A 382 3.67 26.99 -6.03
C ASP A 382 2.37 26.14 -5.89
N ALA A 383 2.47 24.80 -5.89
CA ALA A 383 1.35 23.90 -5.78
C ALA A 383 0.76 23.89 -4.37
N VAL A 384 -0.57 23.94 -4.23
CA VAL A 384 -1.26 23.97 -2.93
C VAL A 384 -2.24 22.79 -2.73
N GLY A 385 -2.49 21.98 -3.77
CA GLY A 385 -3.37 20.81 -3.70
C GLY A 385 -2.84 19.72 -2.78
N ASP A 386 -3.71 18.91 -2.22
CA ASP A 386 -3.36 17.79 -1.34
C ASP A 386 -2.64 16.66 -2.08
N TYR A 387 -2.83 16.59 -3.39
CA TYR A 387 -2.16 15.66 -4.30
C TYR A 387 -1.53 16.40 -5.47
N ILE A 388 -0.44 15.86 -6.00
CA ILE A 388 0.30 16.36 -7.17
C ILE A 388 0.13 15.39 -8.34
N TYR A 389 -0.24 15.93 -9.48
CA TYR A 389 -0.30 15.21 -10.74
C TYR A 389 0.57 15.90 -11.79
N PHE A 390 1.59 15.20 -12.28
CA PHE A 390 2.39 15.72 -13.40
C PHE A 390 1.70 15.42 -14.72
N PHE A 391 1.75 16.37 -15.65
CA PHE A 391 1.09 16.24 -16.93
C PHE A 391 1.94 16.88 -18.03
N ASP A 392 2.24 16.13 -19.09
CA ASP A 392 3.01 16.65 -20.22
C ASP A 392 2.06 17.33 -21.24
N PRO A 393 2.42 18.52 -21.78
CA PRO A 393 1.50 19.38 -22.53
C PRO A 393 1.18 18.87 -23.95
N ASP A 394 1.79 17.80 -24.43
CA ASP A 394 1.51 17.16 -25.73
C ASP A 394 0.63 15.89 -25.62
N ASP A 395 0.16 15.57 -24.43
CA ASP A 395 -0.64 14.39 -24.11
C ASP A 395 -2.10 14.74 -23.75
N TYR A 396 -2.94 13.75 -23.45
CA TYR A 396 -4.27 13.96 -22.89
C TYR A 396 -4.69 12.84 -21.91
N ILE A 397 -5.63 13.18 -21.01
CA ILE A 397 -6.20 12.25 -20.05
C ILE A 397 -7.67 11.94 -20.36
N LEU A 398 -8.10 10.75 -19.95
CA LEU A 398 -9.48 10.32 -20.15
C LEU A 398 -10.45 10.97 -19.14
N PRO A 399 -11.76 11.08 -19.46
CA PRO A 399 -12.76 11.54 -18.53
C PRO A 399 -12.78 10.76 -17.22
N ARG A 400 -13.04 11.42 -16.08
CA ARG A 400 -13.10 10.85 -14.74
C ARG A 400 -11.73 10.37 -14.18
N THR A 401 -10.62 10.73 -14.80
CA THR A 401 -9.28 10.37 -14.34
C THR A 401 -9.06 10.86 -12.91
N PHE A 402 -9.24 12.14 -12.63
CA PHE A 402 -8.97 12.71 -11.31
C PHE A 402 -9.91 12.17 -10.23
N GLU A 403 -11.20 12.03 -10.53
CA GLU A 403 -12.15 11.39 -9.62
C GLU A 403 -11.69 9.99 -9.20
N ARG A 404 -11.30 9.16 -10.18
CA ARG A 404 -10.90 7.77 -9.93
C ARG A 404 -9.58 7.69 -9.15
N LEU A 405 -8.61 8.51 -9.50
CA LEU A 405 -7.33 8.58 -8.83
C LEU A 405 -7.49 9.07 -7.39
N TYR A 406 -8.25 10.15 -7.18
CA TYR A 406 -8.47 10.73 -5.86
C TYR A 406 -9.22 9.77 -4.93
N LYS A 407 -10.34 9.18 -5.39
CA LYS A 407 -11.08 8.18 -4.61
C LYS A 407 -10.21 6.97 -4.22
N ASN A 408 -9.34 6.52 -5.12
CA ASN A 408 -8.42 5.42 -4.80
C ASN A 408 -7.34 5.85 -3.82
N ALA A 409 -6.74 7.03 -4.01
CA ALA A 409 -5.72 7.59 -3.14
C ALA A 409 -6.23 7.72 -1.69
N THR A 410 -7.37 8.37 -1.51
CA THR A 410 -7.94 8.63 -0.19
C THR A 410 -8.44 7.36 0.48
N ARG A 411 -9.03 6.42 -0.27
CA ARG A 411 -9.51 5.14 0.25
C ARG A 411 -8.38 4.24 0.76
N ASN A 412 -7.24 4.25 0.07
CA ASN A 412 -6.09 3.40 0.38
C ASN A 412 -4.99 4.14 1.17
N TRP A 413 -5.19 5.44 1.48
CA TRP A 413 -4.16 6.34 2.08
C TRP A 413 -2.83 6.23 1.38
N SER A 414 -2.89 6.29 0.06
CA SER A 414 -1.72 6.04 -0.76
C SER A 414 -0.83 7.26 -0.84
N ASP A 415 0.47 7.05 -0.64
CA ASP A 415 1.51 8.02 -0.98
C ASP A 415 1.57 8.19 -2.51
N LEU A 416 1.35 7.06 -3.23
CA LEU A 416 1.34 7.00 -4.69
C LEU A 416 0.14 6.19 -5.18
N VAL A 417 -0.53 6.68 -6.23
CA VAL A 417 -1.49 5.89 -7.02
C VAL A 417 -0.93 5.71 -8.43
N MET A 418 -0.76 4.47 -8.85
CA MET A 418 -0.27 4.11 -10.18
C MET A 418 -1.40 3.60 -11.07
N PHE A 419 -1.26 3.74 -12.39
CA PHE A 419 -2.28 3.33 -13.35
C PHE A 419 -1.67 3.01 -14.73
N LYS A 420 -2.50 2.53 -15.66
CA LYS A 420 -2.08 2.19 -17.02
C LYS A 420 -2.14 3.38 -17.96
N ILE A 421 -1.28 3.33 -18.98
CA ILE A 421 -1.23 4.30 -20.05
C ILE A 421 -1.41 3.62 -21.40
N ALA A 422 -2.01 4.32 -22.34
CA ALA A 422 -2.04 3.94 -23.75
C ALA A 422 -1.13 4.88 -24.58
N ARG A 423 -0.70 4.41 -25.74
CA ARG A 423 0.11 5.21 -26.67
C ARG A 423 -0.67 5.46 -27.95
N PHE A 424 -0.48 6.61 -28.54
CA PHE A 424 -1.10 6.92 -29.82
C PHE A 424 -0.17 7.76 -30.72
N LYS A 425 -0.50 7.76 -32.00
CA LYS A 425 0.06 8.68 -33.00
C LYS A 425 -1.12 9.45 -33.58
N ASP A 426 -0.89 10.71 -33.96
CA ASP A 426 -1.92 11.49 -34.62
C ASP A 426 -2.48 10.73 -35.82
N ASN A 427 -3.80 10.68 -35.91
CA ASN A 427 -4.56 9.94 -36.93
C ASN A 427 -4.29 8.41 -36.96
N GLY A 428 -3.69 7.82 -35.91
CA GLY A 428 -3.44 6.39 -35.76
C GLY A 428 -4.34 5.71 -34.71
N PRO A 429 -4.35 4.37 -34.67
CA PRO A 429 -5.03 3.65 -33.61
C PRO A 429 -4.31 3.85 -32.26
N ILE A 430 -5.09 3.78 -31.17
CA ILE A 430 -4.53 3.78 -29.81
C ILE A 430 -3.93 2.40 -29.52
N ASP A 431 -2.72 2.37 -28.99
CA ASP A 431 -2.01 1.15 -28.64
C ASP A 431 -2.05 0.92 -27.11
N TYR A 432 -2.74 -0.15 -26.71
CA TYR A 432 -2.86 -0.60 -25.32
C TYR A 432 -1.90 -1.76 -24.97
N THR A 433 -0.96 -2.13 -25.85
CA THR A 433 -0.10 -3.31 -25.66
C THR A 433 1.05 -3.10 -24.68
N ASN A 434 1.41 -1.84 -24.40
CA ASN A 434 2.44 -1.50 -23.42
C ASN A 434 1.87 -0.51 -22.38
N PRO A 435 1.24 -1.00 -21.35
CA PRO A 435 0.53 -0.17 -20.37
C PRO A 435 1.44 0.60 -19.40
N GLY A 436 2.76 0.56 -19.57
CA GLY A 436 3.74 1.13 -18.64
C GLY A 436 3.87 0.29 -17.36
N PHE A 437 2.76 0.05 -16.68
CA PHE A 437 2.63 -0.84 -15.52
C PHE A 437 1.55 -1.88 -15.78
N ALA A 438 1.76 -3.10 -15.29
CA ALA A 438 0.81 -4.20 -15.37
C ALA A 438 0.94 -5.07 -14.10
N PHE A 439 0.66 -4.44 -12.94
CA PHE A 439 0.81 -5.10 -11.64
C PHE A 439 -0.23 -6.20 -11.40
N GLU A 440 -1.32 -6.23 -12.16
CA GLU A 440 -2.25 -7.35 -12.16
C GLU A 440 -1.62 -8.70 -12.55
N THR A 441 -0.42 -8.69 -13.09
CA THR A 441 0.37 -9.89 -13.37
C THR A 441 1.31 -10.28 -12.23
N VAL A 442 1.42 -9.44 -11.21
CA VAL A 442 2.29 -9.62 -10.03
C VAL A 442 1.46 -10.07 -8.83
N PHE A 443 0.27 -9.51 -8.69
CA PHE A 443 -0.63 -9.78 -7.58
C PHE A 443 -1.81 -10.64 -8.05
N ASP A 444 -1.87 -11.89 -7.58
CA ASP A 444 -2.98 -12.80 -7.88
C ASP A 444 -4.17 -12.56 -6.94
N ASN A 445 -5.37 -12.45 -7.51
CA ASN A 445 -6.66 -12.39 -6.79
C ASN A 445 -6.83 -11.21 -5.79
N VAL A 446 -6.14 -10.09 -5.98
CA VAL A 446 -6.32 -8.90 -5.14
C VAL A 446 -7.42 -7.99 -5.66
N ASN A 447 -8.13 -7.33 -4.75
CA ASN A 447 -9.05 -6.25 -5.07
C ASN A 447 -8.30 -4.92 -5.06
N PHE A 448 -7.85 -4.43 -6.21
CA PHE A 448 -7.11 -3.18 -6.33
C PHE A 448 -7.87 -1.92 -5.85
N ASN A 449 -9.18 -1.99 -5.62
CA ASN A 449 -9.92 -0.87 -5.02
C ASN A 449 -9.64 -0.69 -3.52
N SER A 450 -9.12 -1.73 -2.83
CA SER A 450 -8.84 -1.75 -1.40
C SER A 450 -7.52 -2.44 -1.09
N PHE A 451 -6.52 -2.28 -1.96
CA PHE A 451 -5.21 -2.90 -1.84
C PHE A 451 -4.10 -1.86 -2.00
N ALA A 452 -3.18 -1.87 -1.07
CA ALA A 452 -1.94 -1.09 -1.15
C ALA A 452 -0.75 -2.02 -0.87
N PHE A 453 0.39 -1.71 -1.46
CA PHE A 453 1.64 -2.44 -1.37
C PHE A 453 2.80 -1.46 -1.20
N ASP A 454 3.99 -1.96 -0.96
CA ASP A 454 5.22 -1.17 -0.94
C ASP A 454 6.27 -1.71 -1.93
N TYR A 455 7.49 -1.16 -1.88
CA TYR A 455 8.54 -1.54 -2.82
C TYR A 455 9.02 -2.99 -2.65
N HIS A 456 8.88 -3.60 -1.47
CA HIS A 456 9.29 -4.99 -1.25
C HIS A 456 8.47 -5.94 -2.11
N ASP A 457 7.17 -5.69 -2.24
CA ASP A 457 6.25 -6.50 -3.05
C ASP A 457 6.57 -6.44 -4.55
N VAL A 458 7.14 -5.32 -5.00
CA VAL A 458 7.40 -5.03 -6.41
C VAL A 458 8.88 -4.76 -6.72
N LYS A 459 9.78 -5.17 -5.86
CA LYS A 459 11.22 -4.90 -5.92
C LYS A 459 11.86 -5.05 -7.32
N PRO A 460 11.61 -6.12 -8.09
CA PRO A 460 12.19 -6.28 -9.44
C PRO A 460 11.74 -5.21 -10.44
N PHE A 461 10.66 -4.49 -10.14
CA PHE A 461 10.03 -3.54 -11.05
C PHE A 461 10.38 -2.08 -10.74
N VAL A 462 10.89 -1.78 -9.56
CA VAL A 462 11.23 -0.41 -9.12
C VAL A 462 12.15 0.31 -10.11
N MET A 463 13.14 -0.39 -10.67
CA MET A 463 14.16 0.19 -11.55
C MET A 463 14.06 -0.24 -13.02
N ASN A 464 12.99 -0.93 -13.42
CA ASN A 464 12.89 -1.46 -14.79
C ASN A 464 11.53 -1.28 -15.47
N ARG A 465 10.67 -0.39 -14.94
CA ARG A 465 9.38 -0.01 -15.52
C ARG A 465 9.40 1.43 -16.01
N SER A 466 8.24 1.98 -16.33
CA SER A 466 8.12 3.37 -16.75
C SER A 466 8.52 4.33 -15.62
N PHE A 467 9.46 5.22 -15.89
CA PHE A 467 9.92 6.25 -14.93
C PHE A 467 9.06 7.52 -14.99
N ALA A 468 8.22 7.66 -16.00
CA ALA A 468 7.47 8.87 -16.26
C ALA A 468 6.61 9.30 -15.03
N PRO A 469 6.71 10.56 -14.58
CA PRO A 469 6.01 11.05 -13.40
C PRO A 469 4.50 11.14 -13.65
N TRP A 470 4.05 11.40 -14.85
CA TRP A 470 2.65 11.49 -15.24
C TRP A 470 1.89 10.15 -15.22
N THR A 471 2.55 9.04 -14.90
CA THR A 471 1.91 7.73 -14.67
C THR A 471 1.42 7.54 -13.23
N LYS A 472 1.49 8.58 -12.40
CA LYS A 472 1.20 8.49 -10.96
C LYS A 472 0.52 9.75 -10.44
N LEU A 473 -0.33 9.57 -9.43
CA LEU A 473 -0.76 10.63 -8.53
C LEU A 473 0.07 10.53 -7.24
N TYR A 474 0.58 11.64 -6.73
CA TYR A 474 1.44 11.72 -5.56
C TYR A 474 0.75 12.47 -4.43
N LYS A 475 0.77 11.96 -3.20
CA LYS A 475 0.37 12.73 -2.02
C LYS A 475 1.39 13.84 -1.80
N ARG A 476 0.95 15.12 -1.67
CA ARG A 476 1.87 16.25 -1.50
C ARG A 476 2.66 16.15 -0.20
N GLU A 477 2.00 15.81 0.91
CA GLU A 477 2.66 15.61 2.21
C GLU A 477 3.81 14.59 2.13
N PHE A 478 3.63 13.50 1.37
CA PHE A 478 4.69 12.53 1.12
C PHE A 478 5.90 13.14 0.40
N LEU A 479 5.67 14.00 -0.60
CA LEU A 479 6.76 14.70 -1.28
C LEU A 479 7.43 15.75 -0.37
N ASP A 480 6.66 16.43 0.48
CA ASP A 480 7.15 17.48 1.38
C ASP A 480 7.93 16.92 2.58
N GLN A 481 7.63 15.67 2.99
CA GLN A 481 8.32 14.99 4.09
C GLN A 481 9.83 14.88 3.89
N TYR A 482 10.26 14.78 2.63
CA TYR A 482 11.66 14.69 2.25
C TYR A 482 12.06 15.96 1.49
N GLY A 483 12.80 16.86 2.12
CA GLY A 483 13.19 18.16 1.51
C GLY A 483 14.00 18.08 0.22
N ASP A 484 14.48 16.89 -0.15
CA ASP A 484 15.27 16.60 -1.37
C ASP A 484 14.44 15.98 -2.53
N PHE A 485 13.10 15.90 -2.38
CA PHE A 485 12.22 15.37 -3.43
C PHE A 485 12.09 16.37 -4.59
N ARG A 486 13.10 16.41 -5.44
CA ARG A 486 13.17 17.33 -6.60
C ARG A 486 13.70 16.60 -7.84
N PHE A 487 13.26 17.05 -9.01
CA PHE A 487 13.83 16.62 -10.27
C PHE A 487 15.25 17.17 -10.42
N PRO A 488 16.20 16.36 -10.89
CA PRO A 488 17.50 16.89 -11.31
C PRO A 488 17.33 17.95 -12.40
N THR A 489 18.09 19.04 -12.32
CA THR A 489 18.02 20.15 -13.28
C THR A 489 19.20 20.14 -14.26
N SER A 490 19.01 20.75 -15.43
CA SER A 490 20.05 20.86 -16.45
C SER A 490 20.62 19.53 -16.96
N ILE A 491 19.79 18.49 -16.93
CA ILE A 491 20.10 17.18 -17.49
C ILE A 491 18.85 16.57 -18.16
N ALA A 492 19.05 15.73 -19.17
CA ALA A 492 17.99 14.92 -19.75
C ALA A 492 17.70 13.68 -18.86
N TYR A 493 16.51 13.09 -19.01
CA TYR A 493 16.11 11.85 -18.31
C TYR A 493 15.97 12.01 -16.78
N ASP A 494 15.58 13.19 -16.35
CA ASP A 494 15.36 13.61 -14.97
C ASP A 494 14.27 12.80 -14.22
N ASP A 495 13.42 12.10 -14.96
CA ASP A 495 12.31 11.28 -14.43
C ASP A 495 12.77 10.07 -13.61
N ALA A 496 13.88 9.42 -14.01
CA ALA A 496 14.30 8.16 -13.39
C ALA A 496 14.72 8.30 -11.92
N PRO A 497 15.54 9.29 -11.51
CA PRO A 497 15.84 9.51 -10.10
C PRO A 497 14.60 9.84 -9.28
N PHE A 498 13.70 10.68 -9.77
CA PHE A 498 12.47 11.06 -9.08
C PHE A 498 11.55 9.85 -8.88
N HIS A 499 11.39 9.01 -9.92
CA HIS A 499 10.62 7.77 -9.83
C HIS A 499 11.21 6.79 -8.80
N ILE A 500 12.51 6.52 -8.85
CA ILE A 500 13.17 5.56 -7.96
C ILE A 500 13.06 6.03 -6.51
N GLN A 501 13.28 7.32 -6.25
CA GLN A 501 13.09 7.89 -4.91
C GLN A 501 11.65 7.73 -4.43
N SER A 502 10.67 8.06 -5.28
CA SER A 502 9.25 7.96 -4.90
C SER A 502 8.81 6.53 -4.62
N MET A 503 9.27 5.55 -5.41
CA MET A 503 8.93 4.15 -5.18
C MET A 503 9.56 3.57 -3.91
N LEU A 504 10.81 3.95 -3.60
CA LEU A 504 11.54 3.40 -2.45
C LEU A 504 11.17 4.06 -1.11
N ARG A 505 10.64 5.27 -1.13
CA ARG A 505 10.23 6.02 0.06
C ARG A 505 8.74 5.86 0.37
N ALA A 506 7.91 5.49 -0.61
CA ALA A 506 6.49 5.31 -0.40
C ALA A 506 6.23 4.07 0.46
N SER A 507 5.48 4.26 1.53
CA SER A 507 5.03 3.19 2.42
C SER A 507 3.73 2.55 1.93
N ARG A 508 2.94 3.28 1.14
CA ARG A 508 1.65 2.82 0.63
C ARG A 508 1.48 3.22 -0.83
N ILE A 509 1.56 2.23 -1.71
CA ILE A 509 1.35 2.40 -3.16
C ILE A 509 0.07 1.67 -3.52
N SER A 510 -0.85 2.33 -4.20
CA SER A 510 -2.02 1.68 -4.78
C SER A 510 -1.97 1.68 -6.31
N TYR A 511 -2.78 0.83 -6.91
CA TYR A 511 -2.79 0.65 -8.36
C TYR A 511 -4.21 0.51 -8.90
N ILE A 512 -4.49 1.22 -9.98
CA ILE A 512 -5.76 1.08 -10.72
C ILE A 512 -5.46 0.44 -12.09
N PRO A 513 -5.96 -0.77 -12.37
CA PRO A 513 -5.70 -1.49 -13.63
C PRO A 513 -6.47 -0.92 -14.82
N GLU A 514 -6.62 0.40 -14.90
CA GLU A 514 -7.34 1.12 -15.94
C GLU A 514 -6.40 2.08 -16.69
N PHE A 515 -6.77 2.40 -17.93
CA PHE A 515 -6.03 3.34 -18.77
C PHE A 515 -6.63 4.73 -18.57
N PHE A 516 -5.83 5.67 -18.04
CA PHE A 516 -6.25 7.05 -17.80
C PHE A 516 -5.47 8.07 -18.63
N TYR A 517 -4.29 7.74 -19.09
CA TYR A 517 -3.38 8.63 -19.79
C TYR A 517 -3.08 8.15 -21.19
N HIS A 518 -3.18 9.04 -22.17
CA HIS A 518 -2.86 8.78 -23.55
C HIS A 518 -1.58 9.55 -23.93
N TYR A 519 -0.49 8.80 -24.01
CA TYR A 519 0.83 9.31 -24.39
C TYR A 519 0.95 9.45 -25.91
N ARG A 520 1.21 10.67 -26.38
CA ARG A 520 1.41 10.99 -27.80
C ARG A 520 2.83 10.65 -28.25
N PHE A 521 2.96 9.81 -29.26
CA PHE A 521 4.25 9.56 -29.87
C PHE A 521 4.65 10.76 -30.80
N ASN A 522 5.51 11.63 -30.29
CA ASN A 522 6.04 12.77 -31.01
C ASN A 522 7.43 12.45 -31.56
N PRO A 523 7.61 12.28 -32.90
CA PRO A 523 8.94 12.00 -33.47
C PRO A 523 9.98 13.12 -33.27
N LYS A 524 9.50 14.34 -32.97
CA LYS A 524 10.33 15.54 -32.71
C LYS A 524 10.46 15.80 -31.20
N GLY A 525 9.95 14.94 -30.36
CA GLY A 525 10.04 15.07 -28.90
C GLY A 525 11.48 14.98 -28.40
N ILE A 526 11.74 15.52 -27.23
CA ILE A 526 13.07 15.61 -26.60
C ILE A 526 13.79 14.26 -26.57
N ILE A 527 13.10 13.18 -26.32
CA ILE A 527 13.65 11.79 -26.25
C ILE A 527 14.24 11.37 -27.60
N ASN A 528 13.64 11.81 -28.71
CA ASN A 528 14.05 11.42 -30.07
C ASN A 528 15.10 12.36 -30.71
N THR A 529 15.31 13.53 -30.11
CA THR A 529 16.15 14.59 -30.68
C THR A 529 17.35 14.98 -29.81
N SER A 530 17.41 14.49 -28.53
CA SER A 530 18.46 14.91 -27.62
C SER A 530 19.82 14.30 -27.97
N SER A 531 20.81 15.15 -28.15
CA SER A 531 22.24 14.80 -28.24
C SER A 531 22.86 14.42 -26.89
N ASN A 532 22.06 14.42 -25.81
CA ASN A 532 22.50 14.39 -24.42
C ASN A 532 22.62 12.98 -23.83
N GLY A 533 22.95 11.97 -24.64
CA GLY A 533 23.15 10.60 -24.10
C GLY A 533 24.17 10.53 -22.98
N MET A 534 25.11 11.48 -22.89
CA MET A 534 26.09 11.55 -21.79
C MET A 534 25.47 11.81 -20.43
N ASP A 535 24.31 12.42 -20.36
CA ASP A 535 23.60 12.68 -19.09
C ASP A 535 23.17 11.39 -18.36
N ILE A 536 23.03 10.27 -19.10
CA ILE A 536 22.66 9.00 -18.49
C ILE A 536 23.65 8.51 -17.43
N PHE A 537 24.94 8.85 -17.60
CA PHE A 537 25.95 8.52 -16.59
C PHE A 537 25.72 9.33 -15.29
N ARG A 538 25.40 10.62 -15.42
CA ARG A 538 25.05 11.48 -14.29
C ARG A 538 23.79 10.99 -13.58
N ILE A 539 22.77 10.55 -14.33
CA ILE A 539 21.57 9.94 -13.80
C ILE A 539 21.90 8.68 -12.97
N CYS A 540 22.76 7.81 -13.52
CA CYS A 540 23.22 6.63 -12.78
C CYS A 540 23.95 7.00 -11.48
N ASP A 541 24.78 8.04 -11.49
CA ASP A 541 25.52 8.52 -10.31
C ASP A 541 24.56 9.11 -9.27
N ILE A 542 23.52 9.85 -9.68
CA ILE A 542 22.48 10.39 -8.78
C ILE A 542 21.72 9.23 -8.11
N VAL A 543 21.27 8.24 -8.89
CA VAL A 543 20.57 7.07 -8.35
C VAL A 543 21.47 6.29 -7.38
N GLU A 544 22.73 6.07 -7.74
CA GLU A 544 23.69 5.35 -6.87
C GLU A 544 23.91 6.08 -5.56
N SER A 545 24.08 7.42 -5.62
CA SER A 545 24.25 8.26 -4.44
C SER A 545 23.04 8.23 -3.54
N PHE A 546 21.84 8.29 -4.11
CA PHE A 546 20.59 8.17 -3.35
C PHE A 546 20.48 6.81 -2.65
N LEU A 547 20.75 5.70 -3.34
CA LEU A 547 20.70 4.35 -2.76
C LEU A 547 21.68 4.20 -1.60
N LYS A 548 22.91 4.74 -1.74
CA LYS A 548 23.94 4.70 -0.68
C LYS A 548 23.58 5.57 0.50
N GLY A 549 23.09 6.78 0.25
CA GLY A 549 22.74 7.75 1.29
C GLY A 549 21.53 7.36 2.14
N ASN A 550 20.64 6.51 1.60
CA ASN A 550 19.40 6.09 2.26
C ASN A 550 19.37 4.60 2.65
N GLY A 551 20.52 3.89 2.60
CA GLY A 551 20.63 2.51 3.05
C GLY A 551 20.13 1.43 2.08
N PHE A 552 19.59 1.80 0.91
CA PHE A 552 19.03 0.85 -0.07
C PHE A 552 20.08 0.15 -0.94
N TYR A 553 21.34 0.61 -0.92
CA TYR A 553 22.33 0.16 -1.91
C TYR A 553 22.57 -1.35 -1.92
N PHE A 554 22.78 -1.96 -0.76
CA PHE A 554 23.05 -3.39 -0.67
C PHE A 554 21.84 -4.23 -1.02
N GLU A 555 20.66 -3.76 -0.67
CA GLU A 555 19.42 -4.42 -1.00
C GLU A 555 19.13 -4.40 -2.50
N PHE A 556 19.37 -3.26 -3.18
CA PHE A 556 19.03 -3.05 -4.58
C PHE A 556 20.23 -3.15 -5.55
N ILE A 557 21.37 -3.68 -5.11
CA ILE A 557 22.61 -3.73 -5.91
C ILE A 557 22.40 -4.44 -7.27
N GLU A 558 21.64 -5.52 -7.33
CA GLU A 558 21.45 -6.28 -8.57
C GLU A 558 20.45 -5.57 -9.52
N GLU A 559 19.37 -4.98 -8.98
CA GLU A 559 18.41 -4.15 -9.72
C GLU A 559 19.09 -2.89 -10.26
N PHE A 560 19.94 -2.24 -9.45
CA PHE A 560 20.73 -1.07 -9.87
C PHE A 560 21.73 -1.42 -10.98
N LYS A 561 22.45 -2.54 -10.89
CA LYS A 561 23.34 -3.02 -11.97
C LYS A 561 22.57 -3.21 -13.27
N LEU A 562 21.40 -3.87 -13.20
CA LEU A 562 20.54 -4.08 -14.35
C LEU A 562 20.05 -2.76 -14.93
N PHE A 563 19.61 -1.81 -14.09
CA PHE A 563 19.22 -0.47 -14.47
C PHE A 563 20.36 0.23 -15.21
N LYS A 564 21.54 0.36 -14.58
CA LYS A 564 22.70 1.07 -15.12
C LYS A 564 23.11 0.52 -16.48
N ILE A 565 23.22 -0.80 -16.60
CA ILE A 565 23.57 -1.46 -17.88
C ILE A 565 22.51 -1.18 -18.94
N THR A 566 21.23 -1.32 -18.59
CA THR A 566 20.12 -1.13 -19.53
C THR A 566 20.07 0.31 -20.03
N GLN A 567 20.17 1.28 -19.13
CA GLN A 567 20.14 2.69 -19.51
C GLN A 567 21.33 3.07 -20.40
N ILE A 568 22.54 2.65 -20.07
CA ILE A 568 23.72 2.89 -20.91
C ILE A 568 23.53 2.28 -22.30
N PHE A 569 22.99 1.06 -22.41
CA PHE A 569 22.75 0.44 -23.72
C PHE A 569 21.66 1.11 -24.55
N ASN A 570 20.63 1.66 -23.92
CA ASN A 570 19.55 2.36 -24.62
C ASN A 570 20.10 3.53 -25.46
N TYR A 571 21.18 4.17 -25.01
CA TYR A 571 21.77 5.36 -25.67
C TYR A 571 23.07 5.08 -26.40
N LEU A 572 23.68 3.90 -26.28
CA LEU A 572 24.98 3.58 -26.92
C LEU A 572 24.95 3.74 -28.43
N LEU A 573 23.89 3.29 -29.09
CA LEU A 573 23.78 3.36 -30.55
C LEU A 573 23.21 4.69 -31.05
N THR A 574 22.42 5.38 -30.25
CA THR A 574 21.82 6.66 -30.60
C THR A 574 22.83 7.82 -30.46
N THR A 575 23.63 7.81 -29.39
CA THR A 575 24.71 8.78 -29.17
C THR A 575 25.83 8.58 -30.18
N ASN A 576 26.16 7.34 -30.55
CA ASN A 576 27.04 6.94 -31.66
C ASN A 576 28.41 7.61 -31.66
N THR A 577 29.04 7.80 -30.48
CA THR A 577 30.37 8.40 -30.33
C THR A 577 31.36 7.48 -29.63
N GLU A 578 32.67 7.61 -29.99
CA GLU A 578 33.74 6.89 -29.30
C GLU A 578 33.84 7.30 -27.84
N GLU A 579 33.64 8.58 -27.50
CA GLU A 579 33.68 9.08 -26.13
C GLU A 579 32.63 8.38 -25.26
N TYR A 580 31.38 8.27 -25.73
CA TYR A 580 30.31 7.54 -25.01
C TYR A 580 30.68 6.08 -24.82
N PHE A 581 31.21 5.43 -25.88
CA PHE A 581 31.60 4.02 -25.80
C PHE A 581 32.70 3.78 -24.76
N GLN A 582 33.76 4.60 -24.75
CA GLN A 582 34.86 4.47 -23.81
C GLN A 582 34.36 4.71 -22.34
N LYS A 583 33.48 5.66 -22.15
CA LYS A 583 32.84 5.90 -20.84
C LYS A 583 32.01 4.72 -20.42
N ALA A 584 31.18 4.16 -21.31
CA ALA A 584 30.37 2.95 -21.04
C ALA A 584 31.26 1.74 -20.67
N LYS A 585 32.36 1.53 -21.43
CA LYS A 585 33.34 0.48 -21.17
C LYS A 585 34.00 0.63 -19.79
N ASN A 586 34.37 1.86 -19.42
CA ASN A 586 34.94 2.16 -18.11
C ASN A 586 33.91 1.87 -16.98
N GLU A 587 32.66 2.31 -17.12
CA GLU A 587 31.60 2.01 -16.14
C GLU A 587 31.37 0.50 -15.98
N PHE A 588 31.32 -0.23 -17.09
CA PHE A 588 31.13 -1.69 -17.04
C PHE A 588 32.34 -2.42 -16.41
N SER A 589 33.55 -1.95 -16.63
CA SER A 589 34.74 -2.54 -16.00
C SER A 589 34.73 -2.41 -14.47
N ARG A 590 34.10 -1.37 -13.95
CA ARG A 590 33.92 -1.11 -12.50
C ARG A 590 32.71 -1.83 -11.88
N LEU A 591 31.86 -2.46 -12.71
CA LEU A 591 30.62 -3.09 -12.31
C LEU A 591 30.64 -4.61 -12.56
N PRO A 592 31.48 -5.39 -11.86
CA PRO A 592 31.65 -6.82 -12.15
C PRO A 592 30.33 -7.57 -11.96
N LEU A 593 29.96 -8.35 -12.96
CA LEU A 593 28.79 -9.22 -12.91
C LEU A 593 29.18 -10.57 -12.36
N GLY A 594 28.62 -10.96 -11.21
CA GLY A 594 28.76 -12.29 -10.63
C GLY A 594 28.14 -13.38 -11.52
N HIS A 595 28.48 -14.64 -11.24
CA HIS A 595 27.96 -15.80 -12.00
C HIS A 595 26.45 -16.06 -11.79
N LYS A 596 25.85 -15.56 -10.70
CA LYS A 596 24.45 -15.79 -10.30
C LYS A 596 23.51 -14.59 -10.50
N ASN A 597 23.90 -13.57 -11.27
CA ASN A 597 23.07 -12.38 -11.41
C ASN A 597 21.84 -12.60 -12.30
N LYS A 598 20.78 -11.82 -12.03
CA LYS A 598 19.48 -11.85 -12.72
C LYS A 598 19.51 -11.15 -14.11
N ILE A 599 20.69 -10.84 -14.68
CA ILE A 599 20.79 -10.12 -15.93
C ILE A 599 20.40 -11.04 -17.09
N PRO A 600 19.48 -10.61 -17.99
CA PRO A 600 19.09 -11.39 -19.17
C PRO A 600 20.30 -11.77 -20.02
N THR A 601 20.35 -13.02 -20.50
CA THR A 601 21.47 -13.53 -21.31
C THR A 601 21.78 -12.65 -22.54
N SER A 602 20.76 -12.04 -23.15
CA SER A 602 20.95 -11.13 -24.29
C SER A 602 21.68 -9.85 -23.90
N LEU A 603 21.36 -9.31 -22.72
CA LEU A 603 22.01 -8.09 -22.21
C LEU A 603 23.43 -8.39 -21.73
N ARG A 604 23.65 -9.55 -21.11
CA ARG A 604 24.97 -9.99 -20.70
C ARG A 604 25.93 -10.14 -21.89
N LYS A 605 25.46 -10.73 -22.98
CA LYS A 605 26.26 -10.82 -24.22
C LYS A 605 26.70 -9.46 -24.76
N LYS A 606 25.81 -8.48 -24.70
CA LYS A 606 26.13 -7.10 -25.11
C LYS A 606 27.16 -6.47 -24.16
N TYR A 607 27.01 -6.68 -22.85
CA TYR A 607 27.93 -6.19 -21.84
C TYR A 607 29.33 -6.80 -22.06
N ASP A 608 29.45 -8.10 -22.21
CA ASP A 608 30.72 -8.79 -22.49
C ASP A 608 31.36 -8.25 -23.78
N LEU A 609 30.54 -8.04 -24.82
CA LEU A 609 31.01 -7.51 -26.10
C LEU A 609 31.60 -6.10 -25.99
N VAL A 610 31.02 -5.21 -25.17
CA VAL A 610 31.60 -3.88 -24.91
C VAL A 610 32.96 -4.00 -24.24
N LEU A 611 33.10 -4.88 -23.24
CA LEU A 611 34.39 -5.10 -22.56
C LEU A 611 35.47 -5.69 -23.48
N GLU A 612 35.10 -6.60 -24.38
CA GLU A 612 35.97 -7.25 -25.35
C GLU A 612 36.35 -6.41 -26.57
N SER A 613 35.67 -5.29 -26.77
CA SER A 613 35.92 -4.42 -27.94
C SER A 613 36.91 -3.32 -27.58
N GLU A 614 37.83 -3.04 -28.51
CA GLU A 614 38.88 -2.01 -28.36
C GLU A 614 38.33 -0.61 -28.57
N SER A 615 37.44 -0.45 -29.58
CA SER A 615 36.81 0.81 -29.96
C SER A 615 35.33 0.62 -30.26
N PHE A 616 34.62 1.71 -30.42
CA PHE A 616 33.21 1.68 -30.79
C PHE A 616 32.98 1.08 -32.19
N GLU A 617 33.91 1.31 -33.13
CA GLU A 617 33.85 0.71 -34.46
C GLU A 617 34.04 -0.80 -34.41
N ASP A 618 35.00 -1.30 -33.62
CA ASP A 618 35.18 -2.75 -33.34
C ASP A 618 33.93 -3.36 -32.71
N TYR A 619 33.31 -2.67 -31.76
CA TYR A 619 32.04 -3.08 -31.16
C TYR A 619 30.91 -3.22 -32.19
N LYS A 620 30.75 -2.21 -33.05
CA LYS A 620 29.71 -2.23 -34.11
C LYS A 620 29.94 -3.37 -35.10
N GLU A 621 31.19 -3.59 -35.52
CA GLU A 621 31.52 -4.67 -36.45
C GLU A 621 31.22 -6.05 -35.82
N LYS A 622 31.67 -6.31 -34.59
CA LYS A 622 31.39 -7.54 -33.88
C LYS A 622 29.88 -7.77 -33.65
N GLN A 623 29.15 -6.72 -33.28
CA GLN A 623 27.71 -6.77 -33.12
C GLN A 623 26.97 -7.07 -34.43
N TYR A 624 27.44 -6.47 -35.55
CA TYR A 624 26.90 -6.72 -36.88
C TYR A 624 27.08 -8.18 -37.29
N GLN A 625 28.27 -8.75 -37.05
CA GLN A 625 28.58 -10.15 -37.34
C GLN A 625 27.69 -11.10 -36.53
N ILE A 626 27.48 -10.82 -35.23
CA ILE A 626 26.57 -11.59 -34.35
C ILE A 626 25.15 -11.52 -34.93
N THR A 627 24.66 -10.33 -35.25
CA THR A 627 23.32 -10.10 -35.81
C THR A 627 23.10 -10.87 -37.11
N ILE A 628 24.09 -10.86 -38.02
CA ILE A 628 24.05 -11.64 -39.28
C ILE A 628 23.92 -13.14 -38.97
N LYS A 629 24.71 -13.65 -38.02
CA LYS A 629 24.66 -15.06 -37.61
C LYS A 629 23.31 -15.46 -37.05
N GLU A 630 22.73 -14.63 -36.22
CA GLU A 630 21.40 -14.84 -35.63
C GLU A 630 20.27 -14.81 -36.68
N LEU A 631 20.33 -13.81 -37.62
CA LEU A 631 19.39 -13.71 -38.73
C LEU A 631 19.47 -14.91 -39.67
N LYS A 632 20.67 -15.39 -39.97
CA LYS A 632 20.88 -16.62 -40.76
C LYS A 632 20.28 -17.84 -40.05
N ALA A 633 20.46 -17.98 -38.73
CA ALA A 633 19.89 -19.05 -37.95
C ALA A 633 18.35 -19.00 -37.87
N LYS A 634 17.78 -17.80 -37.68
CA LYS A 634 16.34 -17.54 -37.67
C LYS A 634 15.72 -17.84 -39.04
N ASN A 635 16.36 -17.44 -40.12
CA ASN A 635 15.91 -17.71 -41.48
C ASN A 635 15.92 -19.21 -41.82
N LYS A 636 16.94 -19.94 -41.36
CA LYS A 636 17.01 -21.41 -41.48
C LYS A 636 15.86 -22.10 -40.70
N LYS A 637 15.51 -21.58 -39.50
CA LYS A 637 14.41 -22.09 -38.69
C LYS A 637 13.04 -21.81 -39.31
N LEU A 638 12.85 -20.61 -39.87
CA LEU A 638 11.65 -20.20 -40.59
C LEU A 638 11.47 -21.01 -41.87
N THR A 639 12.52 -21.25 -42.64
CA THR A 639 12.50 -22.09 -43.86
C THR A 639 12.10 -23.52 -43.52
N LYS A 640 12.59 -24.11 -42.42
CA LYS A 640 12.15 -25.41 -41.94
C LYS A 640 10.65 -25.43 -41.59
N LYS A 641 10.18 -24.41 -40.82
CA LYS A 641 8.75 -24.27 -40.48
C LYS A 641 7.86 -24.13 -41.76
N TYR A 642 8.27 -23.26 -42.67
CA TYR A 642 7.58 -23.05 -43.92
C TYR A 642 7.45 -24.35 -44.73
N ASN A 643 8.52 -25.13 -44.89
CA ASN A 643 8.51 -26.40 -45.59
C ASN A 643 7.62 -27.45 -44.91
N ALA A 644 7.59 -27.48 -43.55
CA ALA A 644 6.69 -28.34 -42.80
C ALA A 644 5.22 -27.95 -43.02
N MET A 645 4.89 -26.67 -42.95
CA MET A 645 3.55 -26.15 -43.24
C MET A 645 3.12 -26.43 -44.66
N LYS A 646 4.03 -26.28 -45.65
CA LYS A 646 3.75 -26.63 -47.06
C LYS A 646 3.41 -28.11 -47.22
N LYS A 647 4.13 -28.99 -46.51
CA LYS A 647 3.84 -30.47 -46.51
C LYS A 647 2.49 -30.76 -45.86
N GLN A 648 2.17 -30.09 -44.74
CA GLN A 648 0.88 -30.22 -44.06
C GLN A 648 -0.30 -29.74 -44.92
N ASN A 649 -0.15 -28.57 -45.57
CA ASN A 649 -1.14 -28.05 -46.51
C ASN A 649 -1.39 -28.98 -47.72
N LYS A 650 -0.32 -29.62 -48.24
CA LYS A 650 -0.46 -30.61 -49.31
C LYS A 650 -1.23 -31.85 -48.85
N LYS A 651 -1.02 -32.29 -47.58
CA LYS A 651 -1.79 -33.39 -46.96
C LYS A 651 -3.26 -33.00 -46.77
N LEU A 652 -3.53 -31.83 -46.21
CA LEU A 652 -4.89 -31.28 -46.03
C LEU A 652 -5.68 -31.16 -47.33
N LYS A 653 -5.03 -30.69 -48.43
CA LYS A 653 -5.66 -30.66 -49.76
C LYS A 653 -6.04 -32.04 -50.24
N LYS A 654 -5.20 -33.09 -50.05
CA LYS A 654 -5.50 -34.47 -50.39
C LYS A 654 -6.67 -35.02 -49.55
N ASP A 655 -6.67 -34.76 -48.25
CA ASP A 655 -7.71 -35.23 -47.33
C ASP A 655 -9.05 -34.52 -47.61
N LYS A 656 -9.04 -33.23 -47.94
CA LYS A 656 -10.22 -32.48 -48.39
C LYS A 656 -10.79 -33.05 -49.72
N ALA A 657 -9.92 -33.44 -50.65
CA ALA A 657 -10.35 -34.08 -51.90
C ALA A 657 -10.98 -35.48 -51.68
N LYS A 658 -10.38 -36.30 -50.76
CA LYS A 658 -10.94 -37.60 -50.35
C LYS A 658 -12.31 -37.44 -49.68
N ALA A 659 -12.42 -36.47 -48.72
CA ALA A 659 -13.66 -36.16 -48.04
C ALA A 659 -14.77 -35.71 -49.03
N LYS A 660 -14.39 -34.87 -50.02
CA LYS A 660 -15.34 -34.43 -51.05
C LYS A 660 -15.82 -35.61 -51.95
N LYS A 661 -14.92 -36.55 -52.27
CA LYS A 661 -15.27 -37.79 -53.02
C LYS A 661 -16.20 -38.70 -52.21
N LEU A 662 -15.87 -38.92 -50.90
CA LEU A 662 -16.66 -39.66 -49.96
C LEU A 662 -18.07 -39.08 -49.80
N ASN A 663 -18.13 -37.74 -49.61
CA ASN A 663 -19.41 -37.04 -49.48
C ASN A 663 -20.28 -37.15 -50.74
N ARG A 664 -19.70 -37.13 -51.98
CA ARG A 664 -20.41 -37.39 -53.24
C ARG A 664 -20.96 -38.81 -53.26
N THR A 665 -20.17 -39.80 -52.83
CA THR A 665 -20.60 -41.20 -52.76
C THR A 665 -21.74 -41.39 -51.77
N ILE A 666 -21.66 -40.77 -50.58
CA ILE A 666 -22.72 -40.83 -49.57
C ILE A 666 -24.01 -40.18 -50.08
N VAL A 667 -23.90 -38.96 -50.66
CA VAL A 667 -25.07 -38.24 -51.21
C VAL A 667 -25.71 -38.94 -52.35
N SER A 668 -24.96 -39.72 -53.16
CA SER A 668 -25.50 -40.52 -54.26
C SER A 668 -26.07 -41.87 -53.83
N SER A 669 -25.79 -42.34 -52.61
CA SER A 669 -26.27 -43.62 -52.12
C SER A 669 -27.79 -43.65 -51.95
N ASN A 670 -28.40 -44.82 -52.20
CA ASN A 670 -29.84 -45.01 -52.00
C ASN A 670 -30.27 -44.75 -50.57
N SER A 671 -29.46 -45.15 -49.58
CA SER A 671 -29.71 -44.89 -48.16
C SER A 671 -29.78 -43.37 -47.83
N TRP A 672 -28.90 -42.54 -48.42
CA TRP A 672 -28.97 -41.11 -48.29
C TRP A 672 -30.22 -40.47 -48.92
N LYS A 673 -30.65 -40.99 -50.07
CA LYS A 673 -31.87 -40.52 -50.75
C LYS A 673 -33.11 -40.85 -49.94
N TYR A 674 -33.21 -42.05 -49.39
CA TYR A 674 -34.38 -42.50 -48.60
C TYR A 674 -34.48 -41.81 -47.25
N THR A 675 -33.38 -41.38 -46.65
CA THR A 675 -33.36 -40.64 -45.32
C THR A 675 -33.49 -39.11 -45.46
N LYS A 676 -33.66 -38.60 -46.70
CA LYS A 676 -33.79 -37.15 -46.95
C LYS A 676 -34.94 -36.46 -46.17
N PRO A 677 -36.15 -37.10 -46.08
CA PRO A 677 -37.24 -36.48 -45.27
C PRO A 677 -36.94 -36.44 -43.81
N LEU A 678 -36.33 -37.47 -43.22
CA LEU A 678 -35.98 -37.51 -41.79
C LEU A 678 -34.93 -36.45 -41.42
N ARG A 679 -33.93 -36.23 -42.26
CA ARG A 679 -32.93 -35.20 -42.03
C ARG A 679 -33.47 -33.77 -42.13
N LYS A 680 -34.42 -33.52 -43.00
CA LYS A 680 -35.15 -32.25 -43.05
C LYS A 680 -35.92 -32.00 -41.76
N PHE A 681 -36.56 -33.04 -41.22
CA PHE A 681 -37.31 -32.97 -39.97
C PHE A 681 -36.39 -32.74 -38.77
N VAL A 682 -35.27 -33.43 -38.65
CA VAL A 682 -34.28 -33.23 -37.57
C VAL A 682 -33.64 -31.84 -37.64
N ASN A 683 -33.34 -31.34 -38.84
CA ASN A 683 -32.82 -29.98 -39.00
C ASN A 683 -33.87 -28.89 -38.72
N TYR A 684 -35.14 -29.18 -38.89
CA TYR A 684 -36.24 -28.29 -38.48
C TYR A 684 -36.37 -28.22 -36.93
N LEU A 685 -36.17 -29.37 -36.25
CA LEU A 685 -36.21 -29.44 -34.79
C LEU A 685 -34.95 -28.85 -34.10
N ARG A 686 -33.86 -28.64 -34.84
CA ARG A 686 -32.61 -28.03 -34.33
C ARG A 686 -32.48 -26.51 -34.57
N LYS A 687 -33.42 -25.91 -35.33
CA LYS A 687 -33.62 -24.47 -35.43
C LYS A 687 -34.64 -24.00 -34.40
#